data_8fc9282753640c3673767f40907b08a0
#
_entry.id   8fc9282753640c3673767f40907b08a0
#
_cell.length_a   1.000
_cell.length_b   1.000
_cell.length_c   1.000
_cell.angle_alpha   90.00
_cell.angle_beta   90.00
_cell.angle_gamma   90.00
#
_symmetry.space_group_name_H-M   'P 1'
#
loop_
_entity.id
_entity.type
_entity.pdbx_description
1 polymer ?
#
loop_
_entity_poly.entity_id
_entity_poly.type
_entity_poly.pdbx_seq_one_letter_code
_entity_poly.pdbx_strand_id
1 'polypeptide(L)'
;MKVTAITCHQNADFDALASLIGASLLYPGAMLIFPGTQEKALQQFYEDALRWLYGFVSPKEADLSQMERLVIVDARQAERIPHVRFLLERPGVEIHIWDHHPCGEECIRAAEEHVEMLGSTCTLLARALRERGIPLRCEEASLLGLGIYGDTGAFTYVSTTPEDFAAASWLLGKGMDLSLISGLVRHDLTREQLKALNELLESAELHDLAGVSLALASTYMDHYMSDFATLAPRFMDMQPCKVLFALGAMEDMVQVVARSQVESIDVGQVCTQLGGGGHRYAASASVRNKSLPELRDAILSLVSIQANPERTAATLMSSPVVGAKESGTLEQAESVMARYGLKAVPVQDSAGCCVGLLEYQLTVKALSHGLGAARVADYMQRAFQVVSRQAGLQALMDIIVGARQRLVPVVDADAGPDGELVSVDGQAPDALNTLPLIGVVTRTDLIRLFMDDDEIRLPQPRQKKERRRSLAGLMKSVLPGPCLTLLRIAGELGAARNVNVYVVGGFVRDLLMDRRKGRWPRMDVDLVVEGGALPFARALAERMGGRVREHRAFMTALVLFPLRTIDPDAPEREEFRVDVATARLEYYSSPAALPTVELSSIKMDLYRRDFTINAMAVQLNDRNFGLLADFFNGQEDIRQKRIRVLHALSFVEDPTRALRAVRFEQRYGFRIGPQCDRLIRNALELGLMERLSGARVCNELELMLEEEAPFNCFSRMQEFGMLEAVHAELDMPLWKAELLRTTLDVFDWYRRLYQDESPDPLLLCLLALCRNSSAQMLGEVLKRLDLPEKRAVRLKEVRTAIMSALPKVLAWQKEEGRPGELHRILRRVPLEGLLYLVARVEDEDLRKKLTHYVYRERLITLEINGEDLRNMQLAPGPAYGRILDMVLMARQNGEIAGREEQLRYAGELVASGYGMENA
;
A
#
# COMPACT_ATOMS: atom_id res chain seq x y z
N MET A 1 44.19 -44.05 -36.14
CA MET A 1 43.01 -43.66 -35.29
C MET A 1 42.34 -42.56 -36.03
N LYS A 2 41.00 -42.57 -36.05
CA LYS A 2 40.24 -41.43 -36.63
C LYS A 2 40.49 -40.18 -35.82
N VAL A 3 40.63 -39.03 -36.48
CA VAL A 3 40.74 -37.73 -35.80
C VAL A 3 39.38 -37.40 -35.17
N THR A 4 39.34 -37.43 -33.84
CA THR A 4 38.09 -37.40 -33.06
C THR A 4 38.02 -36.11 -32.22
N ALA A 5 36.87 -35.43 -32.23
CA ALA A 5 36.55 -34.38 -31.30
C ALA A 5 35.38 -34.78 -30.40
N ILE A 6 35.38 -34.34 -29.14
CA ILE A 6 34.31 -34.52 -28.17
C ILE A 6 33.83 -33.15 -27.76
N THR A 7 32.50 -32.93 -27.75
CA THR A 7 31.91 -31.68 -27.33
C THR A 7 30.57 -31.91 -26.58
N CYS A 8 30.12 -30.88 -25.86
CA CYS A 8 28.84 -30.87 -25.15
C CYS A 8 27.99 -29.65 -25.59
N HIS A 9 26.86 -29.43 -24.96
CA HIS A 9 25.98 -28.29 -25.23
C HIS A 9 26.61 -26.95 -24.81
N GLN A 10 26.15 -25.87 -25.44
CA GLN A 10 26.46 -24.50 -25.03
C GLN A 10 25.81 -24.22 -23.66
N ASN A 11 26.50 -23.49 -22.76
CA ASN A 11 26.10 -23.33 -21.35
C ASN A 11 26.14 -24.65 -20.56
N ALA A 12 27.27 -25.37 -20.68
CA ALA A 12 27.49 -26.64 -20.01
C ALA A 12 27.30 -26.53 -18.48
N ASP A 13 26.72 -27.58 -17.91
CA ASP A 13 26.64 -27.82 -16.46
C ASP A 13 27.70 -28.85 -16.01
N PHE A 14 27.59 -29.30 -14.76
CA PHE A 14 28.54 -30.27 -14.25
C PHE A 14 28.47 -31.64 -14.94
N ASP A 15 27.25 -32.08 -15.38
CA ASP A 15 27.11 -33.35 -16.10
C ASP A 15 27.74 -33.28 -17.49
N ALA A 16 27.45 -32.19 -18.22
CA ALA A 16 28.06 -31.97 -19.53
C ALA A 16 29.61 -31.94 -19.49
N LEU A 17 30.19 -31.18 -18.52
CA LEU A 17 31.63 -31.07 -18.37
C LEU A 17 32.27 -32.39 -17.93
N ALA A 18 31.69 -33.08 -16.97
CA ALA A 18 32.19 -34.38 -16.51
C ALA A 18 32.03 -35.45 -17.59
N SER A 19 30.95 -35.38 -18.38
CA SER A 19 30.74 -36.27 -19.52
C SER A 19 31.80 -36.11 -20.63
N LEU A 20 32.26 -34.87 -20.89
CA LEU A 20 33.42 -34.66 -21.79
C LEU A 20 34.64 -35.44 -21.34
N ILE A 21 34.97 -35.42 -20.06
CA ILE A 21 36.11 -36.11 -19.47
C ILE A 21 35.87 -37.62 -19.48
N GLY A 22 34.69 -38.09 -19.10
CA GLY A 22 34.34 -39.52 -19.16
C GLY A 22 34.42 -40.10 -20.58
N ALA A 23 33.93 -39.37 -21.57
CA ALA A 23 34.02 -39.75 -22.97
C ALA A 23 35.49 -39.76 -23.48
N SER A 24 36.35 -38.87 -23.00
CA SER A 24 37.76 -38.88 -23.40
C SER A 24 38.51 -40.16 -23.04
N LEU A 25 38.06 -40.82 -21.98
CA LEU A 25 38.62 -42.14 -21.58
C LEU A 25 38.12 -43.25 -22.50
N LEU A 26 36.93 -43.12 -23.09
CA LEU A 26 36.41 -44.05 -24.10
C LEU A 26 37.00 -43.81 -25.50
N TYR A 27 37.38 -42.56 -25.80
CA TYR A 27 37.95 -42.12 -27.07
C TYR A 27 39.36 -41.53 -26.89
N PRO A 28 40.41 -42.36 -26.63
CA PRO A 28 41.74 -41.86 -26.32
C PRO A 28 42.32 -41.01 -27.44
N GLY A 29 42.90 -39.85 -27.08
CA GLY A 29 43.48 -38.91 -28.02
C GLY A 29 42.50 -38.00 -28.72
N ALA A 30 41.23 -38.00 -28.32
CA ALA A 30 40.24 -37.07 -28.84
C ALA A 30 40.50 -35.63 -28.34
N MET A 31 40.21 -34.65 -29.20
CA MET A 31 40.25 -33.23 -28.85
C MET A 31 39.00 -32.88 -28.02
N LEU A 32 39.17 -32.32 -26.85
CA LEU A 32 38.08 -31.88 -25.99
C LEU A 32 37.69 -30.43 -26.28
N ILE A 33 36.50 -30.21 -26.80
CA ILE A 33 36.00 -28.88 -27.12
C ILE A 33 34.99 -28.47 -26.06
N PHE A 34 35.36 -27.48 -25.23
CA PHE A 34 34.48 -26.93 -24.20
C PHE A 34 33.90 -25.59 -24.64
N PRO A 35 32.57 -25.47 -24.89
CA PRO A 35 31.95 -24.26 -25.41
C PRO A 35 31.74 -23.17 -24.35
N GLY A 36 31.93 -23.47 -23.06
CA GLY A 36 31.76 -22.56 -21.94
C GLY A 36 30.51 -22.82 -21.11
N THR A 37 30.35 -22.07 -20.06
CA THR A 37 29.23 -22.16 -19.11
C THR A 37 28.82 -20.78 -18.65
N GLN A 38 27.55 -20.63 -18.21
CA GLN A 38 27.07 -19.47 -17.51
C GLN A 38 27.07 -19.65 -15.98
N GLU A 39 27.31 -20.87 -15.51
CA GLU A 39 27.36 -21.20 -14.09
C GLU A 39 28.72 -20.79 -13.49
N LYS A 40 28.70 -19.80 -12.58
CA LYS A 40 29.91 -19.21 -12.00
C LYS A 40 30.78 -20.25 -11.25
N ALA A 41 30.13 -21.13 -10.50
CA ALA A 41 30.86 -22.17 -9.75
C ALA A 41 31.59 -23.12 -10.67
N LEU A 42 30.95 -23.56 -11.75
CA LEU A 42 31.54 -24.40 -12.78
C LEU A 42 32.66 -23.68 -13.55
N GLN A 43 32.44 -22.41 -13.92
CA GLN A 43 33.44 -21.60 -14.60
C GLN A 43 34.69 -21.44 -13.76
N GLN A 44 34.54 -21.11 -12.47
CA GLN A 44 35.67 -20.99 -11.55
C GLN A 44 36.40 -22.32 -11.38
N PHE A 45 35.66 -23.41 -11.17
CA PHE A 45 36.25 -24.75 -11.06
C PHE A 45 36.99 -25.19 -12.34
N TYR A 46 36.45 -24.88 -13.51
CA TYR A 46 37.07 -25.12 -14.80
C TYR A 46 38.39 -24.34 -14.96
N GLU A 47 38.38 -23.03 -14.67
CA GLU A 47 39.57 -22.15 -14.82
C GLU A 47 40.67 -22.51 -13.81
N ASP A 48 40.28 -22.78 -12.55
CA ASP A 48 41.25 -23.04 -11.48
C ASP A 48 41.90 -24.43 -11.54
N ALA A 49 41.15 -25.45 -12.00
CA ALA A 49 41.62 -26.85 -11.91
C ALA A 49 41.63 -27.58 -13.26
N LEU A 50 40.52 -27.60 -14.00
CA LEU A 50 40.33 -28.57 -15.08
C LEU A 50 41.01 -28.18 -16.39
N ARG A 51 41.04 -26.91 -16.73
CA ARG A 51 41.65 -26.39 -17.95
C ARG A 51 43.10 -26.87 -18.14
N TRP A 52 43.83 -26.93 -17.05
CA TRP A 52 45.26 -27.32 -17.05
C TRP A 52 45.46 -28.84 -17.05
N LEU A 53 44.48 -29.62 -16.57
CA LEU A 53 44.58 -31.05 -16.43
C LEU A 53 44.24 -31.83 -17.71
N TYR A 54 43.23 -31.31 -18.49
CA TYR A 54 42.64 -32.08 -19.59
C TYR A 54 42.84 -31.49 -20.98
N GLY A 55 43.56 -30.38 -21.13
CA GLY A 55 43.90 -29.81 -22.43
C GLY A 55 42.68 -29.42 -23.27
N PHE A 56 41.67 -28.83 -22.66
CA PHE A 56 40.49 -28.33 -23.37
C PHE A 56 40.84 -27.26 -24.37
N VAL A 57 40.15 -27.30 -25.53
CA VAL A 57 40.30 -26.33 -26.60
C VAL A 57 39.01 -25.51 -26.71
N SER A 58 39.13 -24.20 -26.85
CA SER A 58 37.98 -23.33 -27.12
C SER A 58 37.46 -23.60 -28.54
N PRO A 59 36.16 -23.52 -28.79
CA PRO A 59 35.58 -23.66 -30.13
C PRO A 59 36.21 -22.76 -31.20
N LYS A 60 36.75 -21.61 -30.82
CA LYS A 60 37.43 -20.66 -31.71
C LYS A 60 38.84 -21.05 -32.08
N GLU A 61 39.51 -21.87 -31.25
CA GLU A 61 40.91 -22.30 -31.41
C GLU A 61 40.99 -23.71 -31.99
N ALA A 62 39.87 -24.45 -32.03
CA ALA A 62 39.82 -25.81 -32.50
C ALA A 62 39.97 -25.90 -34.04
N ASP A 63 40.99 -26.57 -34.53
CA ASP A 63 41.07 -26.91 -35.97
C ASP A 63 40.21 -28.15 -36.24
N LEU A 64 39.03 -27.89 -36.78
CA LEU A 64 38.03 -28.91 -37.10
C LEU A 64 38.07 -29.35 -38.57
N SER A 65 39.06 -28.88 -39.35
CA SER A 65 39.17 -29.17 -40.78
C SER A 65 39.42 -30.63 -41.09
N GLN A 66 40.10 -31.37 -40.24
CA GLN A 66 40.50 -32.76 -40.40
C GLN A 66 39.67 -33.77 -39.59
N MET A 67 38.52 -33.33 -39.02
CA MET A 67 37.69 -34.18 -38.16
C MET A 67 37.04 -35.31 -38.94
N GLU A 68 37.21 -36.53 -38.46
CA GLU A 68 36.61 -37.75 -39.02
C GLU A 68 35.52 -38.29 -38.09
N ARG A 69 35.53 -37.92 -36.78
CA ARG A 69 34.52 -38.33 -35.83
C ARG A 69 34.20 -37.19 -34.85
N LEU A 70 32.91 -36.95 -34.63
CA LEU A 70 32.38 -36.02 -33.61
C LEU A 70 31.58 -36.80 -32.57
N VAL A 71 32.01 -36.71 -31.32
CA VAL A 71 31.33 -37.32 -30.19
C VAL A 71 30.60 -36.18 -29.46
N ILE A 72 29.30 -36.30 -29.30
CA ILE A 72 28.45 -35.34 -28.62
C ILE A 72 28.00 -35.95 -27.31
N VAL A 73 28.28 -35.28 -26.20
CA VAL A 73 27.82 -35.69 -24.88
C VAL A 73 26.81 -34.73 -24.33
N ASP A 74 25.82 -35.26 -23.64
CA ASP A 74 24.77 -34.51 -22.94
C ASP A 74 24.00 -33.53 -23.84
N ALA A 75 23.86 -33.86 -25.10
CA ALA A 75 23.07 -33.12 -26.05
C ALA A 75 22.72 -33.98 -27.29
N ARG A 76 21.48 -33.83 -27.80
CA ARG A 76 21.05 -34.47 -29.04
C ARG A 76 20.24 -33.53 -29.96
N GLN A 77 20.20 -32.22 -29.66
CA GLN A 77 19.59 -31.19 -30.50
C GLN A 77 20.66 -30.27 -31.10
N ALA A 78 20.53 -29.99 -32.40
CA ALA A 78 21.52 -29.19 -33.13
C ALA A 78 21.60 -27.73 -32.63
N GLU A 79 20.50 -27.19 -32.10
CA GLU A 79 20.46 -25.83 -31.51
C GLU A 79 21.30 -25.71 -30.24
N ARG A 80 21.49 -26.81 -29.49
CA ARG A 80 22.28 -26.80 -28.26
C ARG A 80 23.78 -26.82 -28.52
N ILE A 81 24.22 -27.13 -29.75
CA ILE A 81 25.65 -27.23 -30.14
C ILE A 81 26.01 -26.33 -31.35
N PRO A 82 25.67 -25.03 -31.35
CA PRO A 82 25.83 -24.13 -32.52
C PRO A 82 27.30 -24.04 -32.97
N HIS A 83 28.24 -24.17 -32.06
CA HIS A 83 29.69 -24.05 -32.30
C HIS A 83 30.28 -25.17 -33.19
N VAL A 84 29.64 -26.32 -33.29
CA VAL A 84 30.02 -27.45 -34.15
C VAL A 84 28.94 -27.91 -35.12
N ARG A 85 27.80 -27.16 -35.22
CA ARG A 85 26.64 -27.51 -36.04
C ARG A 85 27.03 -27.80 -37.49
N PHE A 86 27.98 -27.07 -38.06
CA PHE A 86 28.44 -27.27 -39.45
C PHE A 86 29.08 -28.64 -39.70
N LEU A 87 29.56 -29.36 -38.68
CA LEU A 87 30.08 -30.71 -38.79
C LEU A 87 28.98 -31.77 -38.95
N LEU A 88 27.75 -31.47 -38.54
CA LEU A 88 26.59 -32.40 -38.66
C LEU A 88 26.20 -32.63 -40.11
N GLU A 89 26.44 -31.67 -40.98
CA GLU A 89 26.13 -31.71 -42.42
C GLU A 89 27.35 -32.09 -43.27
N ARG A 90 28.54 -32.23 -42.66
CA ARG A 90 29.77 -32.49 -43.38
C ARG A 90 29.90 -33.97 -43.81
N PRO A 91 30.01 -34.31 -45.12
CA PRO A 91 30.17 -35.68 -45.56
C PRO A 91 31.45 -36.31 -45.00
N GLY A 92 31.34 -37.52 -44.46
CA GLY A 92 32.49 -38.30 -43.97
C GLY A 92 32.80 -38.10 -42.49
N VAL A 93 32.07 -37.27 -41.76
CA VAL A 93 32.15 -37.16 -40.31
C VAL A 93 31.20 -38.16 -39.67
N GLU A 94 31.74 -39.05 -38.84
CA GLU A 94 30.96 -40.01 -38.09
C GLU A 94 30.52 -39.40 -36.77
N ILE A 95 29.21 -39.41 -36.47
CA ILE A 95 28.63 -38.77 -35.27
C ILE A 95 28.32 -39.86 -34.25
N HIS A 96 28.81 -39.73 -33.02
CA HIS A 96 28.43 -40.53 -31.86
C HIS A 96 27.76 -39.70 -30.82
N ILE A 97 26.67 -40.20 -30.19
CA ILE A 97 25.91 -39.46 -29.16
C ILE A 97 25.86 -40.29 -27.87
N TRP A 98 26.16 -39.63 -26.75
CA TRP A 98 25.95 -40.09 -25.39
C TRP A 98 25.05 -39.12 -24.66
N ASP A 99 23.79 -39.51 -24.36
CA ASP A 99 22.80 -38.58 -23.80
C ASP A 99 21.74 -39.33 -22.97
N HIS A 100 21.17 -38.67 -22.00
CA HIS A 100 20.08 -39.19 -21.17
C HIS A 100 18.75 -38.45 -21.40
N HIS A 101 18.74 -37.45 -22.25
CA HIS A 101 17.53 -36.63 -22.52
C HIS A 101 16.58 -37.34 -23.51
N PRO A 102 15.24 -37.15 -23.39
CA PRO A 102 14.29 -37.63 -24.36
C PRO A 102 14.45 -36.95 -25.72
N CYS A 103 14.12 -37.63 -26.79
CA CYS A 103 14.06 -37.04 -28.14
C CYS A 103 12.91 -36.06 -28.29
N GLY A 104 13.19 -34.86 -28.78
CA GLY A 104 12.20 -33.89 -29.25
C GLY A 104 11.84 -34.11 -30.74
N GLU A 105 11.20 -33.13 -31.37
CA GLU A 105 10.78 -33.23 -32.80
C GLU A 105 11.96 -33.25 -33.78
N GLU A 106 13.11 -32.67 -33.44
CA GLU A 106 14.33 -32.64 -34.30
C GLU A 106 15.56 -33.11 -33.49
N CYS A 107 15.95 -34.37 -33.68
CA CYS A 107 17.17 -34.92 -33.09
C CYS A 107 18.26 -35.11 -34.14
N ILE A 108 19.53 -34.98 -33.71
CA ILE A 108 20.72 -35.25 -34.52
C ILE A 108 20.75 -36.75 -34.86
N ARG A 109 20.92 -37.08 -36.14
CA ARG A 109 21.14 -38.47 -36.58
C ARG A 109 22.59 -38.85 -36.36
N ALA A 110 22.83 -39.90 -35.64
CA ALA A 110 24.17 -40.38 -35.32
C ALA A 110 24.42 -41.77 -35.91
N ALA A 111 25.67 -42.11 -36.14
CA ALA A 111 26.11 -43.43 -36.55
C ALA A 111 26.15 -44.42 -35.36
N GLU A 112 26.38 -43.91 -34.16
CA GLU A 112 26.37 -44.66 -32.91
C GLU A 112 25.61 -43.80 -31.85
N GLU A 113 24.57 -44.37 -31.26
CA GLU A 113 23.76 -43.71 -30.23
C GLU A 113 23.75 -44.55 -28.96
N HIS A 114 24.18 -43.90 -27.85
CA HIS A 114 24.09 -44.42 -26.49
C HIS A 114 23.14 -43.47 -25.72
N VAL A 115 21.87 -43.79 -25.79
CA VAL A 115 20.80 -42.93 -25.20
C VAL A 115 19.90 -43.78 -24.33
N GLU A 116 19.84 -43.44 -23.05
CA GLU A 116 18.95 -44.10 -22.09
C GLU A 116 18.42 -43.04 -21.12
N MET A 117 17.16 -43.21 -20.69
CA MET A 117 16.51 -42.33 -19.71
C MET A 117 17.04 -42.64 -18.30
N LEU A 118 18.19 -42.08 -17.95
CA LEU A 118 18.86 -42.17 -16.66
C LEU A 118 18.92 -40.81 -16.00
N GLY A 119 19.41 -40.74 -14.79
CA GLY A 119 19.52 -39.48 -14.04
C GLY A 119 20.59 -38.53 -14.59
N SER A 120 21.61 -39.04 -15.28
CA SER A 120 22.69 -38.23 -15.88
C SER A 120 23.38 -38.97 -17.00
N THR A 121 24.02 -38.25 -17.94
CA THR A 121 24.91 -38.79 -18.98
C THR A 121 26.14 -39.40 -18.36
N CYS A 122 26.65 -38.89 -17.24
CA CYS A 122 27.76 -39.48 -16.49
C CYS A 122 27.47 -40.90 -16.00
N THR A 123 26.22 -41.24 -15.72
CA THR A 123 25.80 -42.59 -15.34
C THR A 123 26.05 -43.59 -16.51
N LEU A 124 25.66 -43.21 -17.74
CA LEU A 124 25.94 -44.01 -18.95
C LEU A 124 27.42 -44.24 -19.16
N LEU A 125 28.17 -43.14 -19.07
CA LEU A 125 29.64 -43.20 -19.26
C LEU A 125 30.33 -44.03 -18.18
N ALA A 126 29.95 -43.88 -16.92
CA ALA A 126 30.50 -44.66 -15.80
C ALA A 126 30.22 -46.16 -16.00
N ARG A 127 29.01 -46.53 -16.46
CA ARG A 127 28.67 -47.93 -16.81
C ARG A 127 29.54 -48.45 -17.96
N ALA A 128 29.69 -47.69 -19.04
CA ALA A 128 30.50 -48.08 -20.17
C ALA A 128 31.98 -48.25 -19.80
N LEU A 129 32.53 -47.36 -18.97
CA LEU A 129 33.91 -47.46 -18.48
C LEU A 129 34.12 -48.70 -17.59
N ARG A 130 33.11 -49.00 -16.74
CA ARG A 130 33.10 -50.20 -15.89
C ARG A 130 33.11 -51.48 -16.72
N GLU A 131 32.22 -51.56 -17.73
CA GLU A 131 32.09 -52.75 -18.60
C GLU A 131 33.33 -53.02 -19.46
N ARG A 132 34.00 -51.91 -19.90
CA ARG A 132 35.23 -52.01 -20.69
C ARG A 132 36.49 -52.17 -19.82
N GLY A 133 36.34 -52.17 -18.50
CA GLY A 133 37.46 -52.34 -17.58
C GLY A 133 38.50 -51.23 -17.61
N ILE A 134 38.10 -50.00 -17.98
CA ILE A 134 38.97 -48.85 -18.09
C ILE A 134 39.29 -48.32 -16.67
N PRO A 135 40.58 -48.19 -16.31
CA PRO A 135 40.97 -47.71 -15.01
C PRO A 135 40.65 -46.21 -14.88
N LEU A 136 40.10 -45.79 -13.71
CA LEU A 136 39.84 -44.42 -13.37
C LEU A 136 40.79 -43.92 -12.30
N ARG A 137 41.28 -42.70 -12.43
CA ARG A 137 41.90 -41.94 -11.35
C ARG A 137 40.86 -41.40 -10.37
N CYS A 138 41.25 -41.09 -9.13
CA CYS A 138 40.34 -40.56 -8.12
C CYS A 138 39.66 -39.24 -8.56
N GLU A 139 40.37 -38.39 -9.29
CA GLU A 139 39.89 -37.15 -9.84
C GLU A 139 38.80 -37.40 -10.89
N GLU A 140 39.00 -38.36 -11.80
CA GLU A 140 38.04 -38.73 -12.85
C GLU A 140 36.77 -39.34 -12.24
N ALA A 141 36.94 -40.18 -11.21
CA ALA A 141 35.81 -40.72 -10.47
C ALA A 141 35.02 -39.63 -9.74
N SER A 142 35.71 -38.64 -9.18
CA SER A 142 35.06 -37.50 -8.49
C SER A 142 34.32 -36.60 -9.45
N LEU A 143 34.87 -36.36 -10.65
CA LEU A 143 34.21 -35.54 -11.69
C LEU A 143 32.95 -36.23 -12.24
N LEU A 144 33.03 -37.53 -12.58
CA LEU A 144 31.83 -38.27 -13.01
C LEU A 144 30.76 -38.32 -11.90
N GLY A 145 31.21 -38.51 -10.64
CA GLY A 145 30.32 -38.41 -9.49
C GLY A 145 29.67 -37.05 -9.34
N LEU A 146 30.42 -35.97 -9.57
CA LEU A 146 29.91 -34.61 -9.52
C LEU A 146 28.79 -34.38 -10.56
N GLY A 147 28.94 -34.89 -11.81
CA GLY A 147 27.88 -34.86 -12.82
C GLY A 147 26.62 -35.60 -12.35
N ILE A 148 26.78 -36.85 -11.84
CA ILE A 148 25.64 -37.60 -11.30
C ILE A 148 24.92 -36.85 -10.16
N TYR A 149 25.70 -36.33 -9.20
CA TYR A 149 25.12 -35.58 -8.07
C TYR A 149 24.42 -34.30 -8.51
N GLY A 150 24.94 -33.61 -9.53
CA GLY A 150 24.35 -32.40 -10.08
C GLY A 150 22.97 -32.68 -10.67
N ASP A 151 22.87 -33.56 -11.65
CA ASP A 151 21.67 -33.84 -12.42
C ASP A 151 20.62 -34.66 -11.70
N THR A 152 21.01 -35.44 -10.70
CA THR A 152 20.07 -36.14 -9.82
C THR A 152 19.65 -35.31 -8.60
N GLY A 153 20.17 -34.08 -8.45
CA GLY A 153 19.97 -33.28 -7.26
C GLY A 153 20.36 -34.02 -5.97
N ALA A 154 21.55 -34.57 -5.97
CA ALA A 154 22.01 -35.46 -4.90
C ALA A 154 21.07 -36.65 -4.66
N PHE A 155 20.55 -37.26 -5.72
CA PHE A 155 19.63 -38.40 -5.77
C PHE A 155 18.22 -38.10 -5.24
N THR A 156 17.81 -36.85 -5.20
CA THR A 156 16.50 -36.45 -4.71
C THR A 156 15.48 -36.15 -5.82
N TYR A 157 15.92 -36.02 -7.07
CA TYR A 157 15.04 -35.74 -8.19
C TYR A 157 14.29 -37.00 -8.66
N VAL A 158 13.09 -36.79 -9.21
CA VAL A 158 12.22 -37.87 -9.69
C VAL A 158 12.87 -38.63 -10.89
N SER A 159 13.79 -38.00 -11.62
CA SER A 159 14.56 -38.58 -12.72
C SER A 159 15.64 -39.58 -12.26
N THR A 160 15.89 -39.66 -10.97
CA THR A 160 16.93 -40.54 -10.42
C THR A 160 16.54 -42.01 -10.58
N THR A 161 17.46 -42.82 -11.09
CA THR A 161 17.26 -44.25 -11.33
C THR A 161 18.14 -45.11 -10.44
N PRO A 162 17.85 -46.44 -10.31
CA PRO A 162 18.72 -47.37 -9.58
C PRO A 162 20.15 -47.44 -10.15
N GLU A 163 20.29 -47.23 -11.47
CA GLU A 163 21.58 -47.22 -12.17
C GLU A 163 22.45 -46.04 -11.73
N ASP A 164 21.86 -44.89 -11.40
CA ASP A 164 22.62 -43.74 -10.90
C ASP A 164 23.25 -44.04 -9.53
N PHE A 165 22.52 -44.72 -8.65
CA PHE A 165 23.05 -45.19 -7.38
C PHE A 165 24.15 -46.24 -7.59
N ALA A 166 23.99 -47.18 -8.54
CA ALA A 166 24.96 -48.22 -8.83
C ALA A 166 26.25 -47.62 -9.43
N ALA A 167 26.15 -46.63 -10.31
CA ALA A 167 27.27 -45.89 -10.86
C ALA A 167 28.02 -45.10 -9.77
N ALA A 168 27.30 -44.35 -8.91
CA ALA A 168 27.90 -43.62 -7.81
C ALA A 168 28.60 -44.54 -6.79
N SER A 169 28.00 -45.68 -6.45
CA SER A 169 28.62 -46.69 -5.59
C SER A 169 29.93 -47.23 -6.21
N TRP A 170 29.94 -47.51 -7.50
CA TRP A 170 31.14 -47.94 -8.18
C TRP A 170 32.23 -46.86 -8.21
N LEU A 171 31.85 -45.59 -8.50
CA LEU A 171 32.79 -44.46 -8.49
C LEU A 171 33.38 -44.21 -7.10
N LEU A 172 32.57 -44.37 -6.05
CA LEU A 172 33.03 -44.28 -4.67
C LEU A 172 34.09 -45.36 -4.37
N GLY A 173 33.89 -46.58 -4.87
CA GLY A 173 34.91 -47.67 -4.82
C GLY A 173 36.16 -47.36 -5.63
N LYS A 174 36.15 -46.38 -6.56
CA LYS A 174 37.30 -45.91 -7.32
C LYS A 174 37.99 -44.70 -6.69
N GLY A 175 37.55 -44.25 -5.52
CA GLY A 175 38.14 -43.14 -4.79
C GLY A 175 37.48 -41.78 -5.04
N MET A 176 36.21 -41.75 -5.42
CA MET A 176 35.43 -40.52 -5.53
C MET A 176 35.44 -39.74 -4.22
N ASP A 177 35.77 -38.44 -4.27
CA ASP A 177 35.81 -37.55 -3.10
C ASP A 177 34.45 -36.83 -2.89
N LEU A 178 33.73 -37.32 -1.89
CA LEU A 178 32.44 -36.75 -1.50
C LEU A 178 32.56 -35.34 -0.91
N SER A 179 33.72 -34.99 -0.32
CA SER A 179 33.92 -33.66 0.25
C SER A 179 34.03 -32.61 -0.86
N LEU A 180 34.74 -32.93 -1.94
CA LEU A 180 34.82 -32.11 -3.14
C LEU A 180 33.42 -31.89 -3.76
N ILE A 181 32.65 -32.99 -3.92
CA ILE A 181 31.30 -32.95 -4.48
C ILE A 181 30.37 -32.08 -3.61
N SER A 182 30.38 -32.31 -2.29
CA SER A 182 29.56 -31.54 -1.36
C SER A 182 29.89 -30.04 -1.37
N GLY A 183 31.15 -29.68 -1.55
CA GLY A 183 31.61 -28.30 -1.64
C GLY A 183 31.15 -27.59 -2.92
N LEU A 184 31.07 -28.32 -4.05
CA LEU A 184 30.68 -27.75 -5.33
C LEU A 184 29.15 -27.78 -5.57
N VAL A 185 28.45 -28.79 -5.06
CA VAL A 185 26.97 -28.91 -5.21
C VAL A 185 26.20 -28.04 -4.19
N ARG A 186 26.78 -27.74 -3.02
CA ARG A 186 26.21 -26.80 -2.09
C ARG A 186 26.40 -25.37 -2.60
N HIS A 187 25.40 -24.84 -3.25
CA HIS A 187 25.33 -23.40 -3.53
C HIS A 187 25.01 -22.65 -2.24
N ASP A 188 26.02 -22.07 -1.60
CA ASP A 188 25.81 -21.06 -0.58
C ASP A 188 25.19 -19.83 -1.24
N LEU A 189 24.02 -19.41 -0.74
CA LEU A 189 23.34 -18.24 -1.28
C LEU A 189 24.21 -17.00 -1.07
N THR A 190 24.39 -16.22 -2.13
CA THR A 190 25.04 -14.91 -2.03
C THR A 190 24.21 -13.96 -1.14
N ARG A 191 24.81 -12.88 -0.69
CA ARG A 191 24.12 -11.87 0.11
C ARG A 191 22.90 -11.28 -0.62
N GLU A 192 23.01 -11.12 -1.93
CA GLU A 192 21.92 -10.63 -2.79
C GLU A 192 20.81 -11.67 -2.93
N GLN A 193 21.16 -12.95 -3.11
CA GLN A 193 20.19 -14.05 -3.16
C GLN A 193 19.48 -14.23 -1.82
N LEU A 194 20.17 -14.08 -0.68
CA LEU A 194 19.55 -14.10 0.65
C LEU A 194 18.56 -12.94 0.83
N LYS A 195 18.92 -11.75 0.35
CA LYS A 195 18.01 -10.59 0.39
C LYS A 195 16.76 -10.86 -0.46
N ALA A 196 16.95 -11.33 -1.70
CA ALA A 196 15.84 -11.65 -2.60
C ALA A 196 14.94 -12.76 -2.03
N LEU A 197 15.52 -13.80 -1.43
CA LEU A 197 14.77 -14.88 -0.78
C LEU A 197 13.93 -14.35 0.40
N ASN A 198 14.49 -13.49 1.25
CA ASN A 198 13.75 -12.85 2.33
C ASN A 198 12.59 -12.00 1.81
N GLU A 199 12.81 -11.20 0.78
CA GLU A 199 11.75 -10.40 0.15
C GLU A 199 10.65 -11.29 -0.46
N LEU A 200 11.00 -12.40 -1.10
CA LEU A 200 10.05 -13.38 -1.59
C LEU A 200 9.22 -13.99 -0.44
N LEU A 201 9.87 -14.36 0.67
CA LEU A 201 9.18 -14.90 1.85
C LEU A 201 8.24 -13.88 2.51
N GLU A 202 8.64 -12.62 2.56
CA GLU A 202 7.83 -11.53 3.12
C GLU A 202 6.66 -11.13 2.21
N SER A 203 6.84 -11.22 0.89
CA SER A 203 5.81 -10.87 -0.10
C SER A 203 4.88 -12.02 -0.45
N ALA A 204 5.14 -13.23 0.10
CA ALA A 204 4.42 -14.43 -0.28
C ALA A 204 2.93 -14.35 0.09
N GLU A 205 2.09 -14.48 -0.91
CA GLU A 205 0.65 -14.65 -0.77
C GLU A 205 0.29 -16.12 -0.99
N LEU A 206 -0.33 -16.72 0.02
CA LEU A 206 -0.76 -18.10 -0.04
C LEU A 206 -2.23 -18.17 -0.45
N HIS A 207 -2.51 -18.90 -1.52
CA HIS A 207 -3.85 -19.15 -2.03
C HIS A 207 -4.18 -20.63 -1.92
N ASP A 208 -5.39 -20.97 -1.50
CA ASP A 208 -5.90 -22.34 -1.58
C ASP A 208 -6.82 -22.46 -2.79
N LEU A 209 -6.37 -23.19 -3.80
CA LEU A 209 -7.11 -23.41 -5.02
C LEU A 209 -7.57 -24.88 -5.07
N ALA A 210 -8.82 -25.12 -4.74
CA ALA A 210 -9.41 -26.46 -4.70
C ALA A 210 -8.61 -27.49 -3.85
N GLY A 211 -8.02 -27.05 -2.73
CA GLY A 211 -7.21 -27.89 -1.84
C GLY A 211 -5.74 -27.96 -2.21
N VAL A 212 -5.29 -27.22 -3.22
CA VAL A 212 -3.88 -27.08 -3.59
C VAL A 212 -3.35 -25.73 -3.07
N SER A 213 -2.34 -25.76 -2.19
CA SER A 213 -1.70 -24.56 -1.67
C SER A 213 -0.74 -23.97 -2.71
N LEU A 214 -1.09 -22.80 -3.25
CA LEU A 214 -0.29 -22.00 -4.18
C LEU A 214 0.36 -20.83 -3.42
N ALA A 215 1.66 -20.64 -3.59
CA ALA A 215 2.37 -19.43 -3.17
C ALA A 215 2.68 -18.54 -4.38
N LEU A 216 2.34 -17.27 -4.27
CA LEU A 216 2.75 -16.24 -5.23
C LEU A 216 3.61 -15.23 -4.49
N ALA A 217 4.89 -15.11 -4.87
CA ALA A 217 5.87 -14.27 -4.20
C ALA A 217 6.56 -13.34 -5.19
N SER A 218 6.92 -12.14 -4.77
CA SER A 218 7.54 -11.15 -5.64
C SER A 218 8.68 -10.39 -4.95
N THR A 219 9.72 -10.06 -5.72
CA THR A 219 10.84 -9.24 -5.28
C THR A 219 11.22 -8.23 -6.36
N TYR A 220 11.84 -7.12 -5.96
CA TYR A 220 12.41 -6.12 -6.85
C TYR A 220 13.93 -6.15 -6.73
N MET A 221 14.60 -6.24 -7.86
CA MET A 221 16.06 -6.29 -7.92
C MET A 221 16.57 -5.18 -8.83
N ASP A 222 17.65 -4.51 -8.38
CA ASP A 222 18.26 -3.40 -9.10
C ASP A 222 19.05 -3.88 -10.33
N HIS A 223 19.49 -5.17 -10.33
CA HIS A 223 20.29 -5.78 -11.40
C HIS A 223 19.76 -7.16 -11.76
N TYR A 224 20.12 -7.62 -12.96
CA TYR A 224 19.78 -8.98 -13.42
C TYR A 224 20.49 -10.04 -12.56
N MET A 225 19.71 -10.97 -12.01
CA MET A 225 20.20 -12.12 -11.24
C MET A 225 20.04 -13.41 -12.07
N SER A 226 21.14 -13.91 -12.61
CA SER A 226 21.16 -15.11 -13.48
C SER A 226 20.58 -16.35 -12.79
N ASP A 227 20.83 -16.50 -11.49
CA ASP A 227 20.50 -17.70 -10.72
C ASP A 227 19.24 -17.55 -9.87
N PHE A 228 18.31 -16.67 -10.25
CA PHE A 228 17.05 -16.44 -9.54
C PHE A 228 16.22 -17.73 -9.36
N ALA A 229 16.30 -18.65 -10.33
CA ALA A 229 15.61 -19.94 -10.27
C ALA A 229 16.02 -20.83 -9.09
N THR A 230 17.24 -20.66 -8.57
CA THR A 230 17.76 -21.43 -7.43
C THR A 230 17.11 -21.09 -6.10
N LEU A 231 16.44 -19.94 -6.03
CA LEU A 231 15.70 -19.50 -4.84
C LEU A 231 14.38 -20.26 -4.65
N ALA A 232 13.77 -20.75 -5.74
CA ALA A 232 12.46 -21.39 -5.69
C ALA A 232 12.42 -22.68 -4.83
N PRO A 233 13.36 -23.64 -4.94
CA PRO A 233 13.42 -24.79 -4.04
C PRO A 233 13.58 -24.37 -2.58
N ARG A 234 14.47 -23.42 -2.30
CA ARG A 234 14.72 -22.92 -0.94
C ARG A 234 13.48 -22.24 -0.33
N PHE A 235 12.74 -21.51 -1.15
CA PHE A 235 11.47 -20.92 -0.73
C PHE A 235 10.45 -22.01 -0.34
N MET A 236 10.30 -23.05 -1.16
CA MET A 236 9.37 -24.16 -0.91
C MET A 236 9.76 -25.01 0.31
N ASP A 237 11.04 -25.08 0.65
CA ASP A 237 11.50 -25.71 1.87
C ASP A 237 11.09 -24.93 3.14
N MET A 238 10.92 -23.60 3.01
CA MET A 238 10.62 -22.71 4.12
C MET A 238 9.11 -22.37 4.25
N GLN A 239 8.36 -22.47 3.15
CA GLN A 239 6.92 -22.17 3.12
C GLN A 239 6.10 -23.40 2.74
N PRO A 240 5.00 -23.71 3.46
CA PRO A 240 4.18 -24.88 3.20
C PRO A 240 3.28 -24.65 1.96
N CYS A 241 3.84 -24.65 0.77
CA CYS A 241 3.12 -24.57 -0.49
C CYS A 241 3.46 -25.76 -1.38
N LYS A 242 2.49 -26.16 -2.22
CA LYS A 242 2.67 -27.22 -3.21
C LYS A 242 2.96 -26.69 -4.61
N VAL A 243 2.60 -25.45 -4.86
CA VAL A 243 2.88 -24.74 -6.10
C VAL A 243 3.43 -23.37 -5.76
N LEU A 244 4.48 -22.96 -6.46
CA LEU A 244 5.14 -21.67 -6.30
C LEU A 244 5.26 -20.96 -7.65
N PHE A 245 4.91 -19.67 -7.67
CA PHE A 245 5.34 -18.73 -8.69
C PHE A 245 6.12 -17.60 -8.03
N ALA A 246 7.43 -17.56 -8.25
CA ALA A 246 8.31 -16.50 -7.80
C ALA A 246 8.53 -15.50 -8.93
N LEU A 247 8.26 -14.22 -8.66
CA LEU A 247 8.33 -13.11 -9.61
C LEU A 247 9.48 -12.18 -9.23
N GLY A 248 10.52 -12.11 -10.06
CA GLY A 248 11.65 -11.18 -9.89
C GLY A 248 11.54 -10.02 -10.89
N ALA A 249 11.22 -8.82 -10.45
CA ALA A 249 11.28 -7.63 -11.30
C ALA A 249 12.73 -7.14 -11.37
N MET A 250 13.30 -7.18 -12.57
CA MET A 250 14.68 -6.83 -12.87
C MET A 250 14.70 -5.85 -14.04
N GLU A 251 15.18 -4.63 -13.84
CA GLU A 251 15.25 -3.61 -14.89
C GLU A 251 13.94 -3.50 -15.70
N ASP A 252 13.96 -3.87 -16.99
CA ASP A 252 12.81 -3.76 -17.89
C ASP A 252 12.01 -5.06 -18.06
N MET A 253 12.31 -6.09 -17.25
CA MET A 253 11.68 -7.41 -17.37
C MET A 253 11.29 -8.00 -16.02
N VAL A 254 10.33 -8.91 -16.03
CA VAL A 254 9.98 -9.73 -14.88
C VAL A 254 10.34 -11.18 -15.20
N GLN A 255 11.21 -11.76 -14.40
CA GLN A 255 11.49 -13.18 -14.45
C GLN A 255 10.49 -13.92 -13.58
N VAL A 256 9.80 -14.87 -14.18
CA VAL A 256 8.87 -15.78 -13.52
C VAL A 256 9.54 -17.13 -13.37
N VAL A 257 9.61 -17.64 -12.15
CA VAL A 257 10.08 -19.00 -11.87
C VAL A 257 8.96 -19.76 -11.19
N ALA A 258 8.60 -20.89 -11.75
CA ALA A 258 7.48 -21.70 -11.28
C ALA A 258 7.92 -23.12 -10.89
N ARG A 259 7.32 -23.63 -9.81
CA ARG A 259 7.51 -25.00 -9.32
C ARG A 259 6.15 -25.59 -8.92
N SER A 260 5.92 -26.88 -9.23
CA SER A 260 4.74 -27.62 -8.79
C SER A 260 5.16 -28.96 -8.23
N GLN A 261 4.49 -29.39 -7.16
CA GLN A 261 4.62 -30.73 -6.56
C GLN A 261 3.37 -31.59 -6.78
N VAL A 262 2.41 -31.08 -7.58
CA VAL A 262 1.12 -31.73 -7.83
C VAL A 262 0.88 -31.90 -9.34
N GLU A 263 0.20 -32.97 -9.72
CA GLU A 263 -0.13 -33.25 -11.12
C GLU A 263 -1.25 -32.36 -11.67
N SER A 264 -2.11 -31.85 -10.80
CA SER A 264 -3.27 -31.04 -11.19
C SER A 264 -2.91 -29.67 -11.73
N ILE A 265 -1.69 -29.18 -11.47
CA ILE A 265 -1.24 -27.86 -11.93
C ILE A 265 0.06 -28.02 -12.72
N ASP A 266 -0.04 -27.78 -14.03
CA ASP A 266 1.06 -27.80 -14.98
C ASP A 266 1.67 -26.42 -15.14
N VAL A 267 2.78 -26.13 -14.41
CA VAL A 267 3.45 -24.83 -14.48
C VAL A 267 4.15 -24.59 -15.81
N GLY A 268 4.46 -25.66 -16.56
CA GLY A 268 5.00 -25.55 -17.91
C GLY A 268 4.02 -24.88 -18.88
N GLN A 269 2.75 -25.29 -18.86
CA GLN A 269 1.71 -24.68 -19.68
C GLN A 269 1.46 -23.22 -19.29
N VAL A 270 1.48 -22.91 -17.98
CA VAL A 270 1.30 -21.53 -17.49
C VAL A 270 2.46 -20.65 -18.00
N CYS A 271 3.71 -21.09 -17.86
CA CYS A 271 4.87 -20.34 -18.32
C CYS A 271 4.92 -20.21 -19.84
N THR A 272 4.49 -21.20 -20.60
CA THR A 272 4.40 -21.15 -22.07
C THR A 272 3.42 -20.05 -22.52
N GLN A 273 2.28 -19.91 -21.88
CA GLN A 273 1.33 -18.83 -22.17
C GLN A 273 1.84 -17.43 -21.79
N LEU A 274 2.86 -17.37 -20.91
CA LEU A 274 3.56 -16.11 -20.56
C LEU A 274 4.75 -15.83 -21.49
N GLY A 275 4.99 -16.69 -22.51
CA GLY A 275 6.11 -16.54 -23.45
C GLY A 275 7.40 -17.19 -22.99
N GLY A 276 7.32 -18.10 -22.02
CA GLY A 276 8.43 -18.91 -21.52
C GLY A 276 8.29 -20.39 -21.89
N GLY A 277 8.76 -21.28 -21.02
CA GLY A 277 8.67 -22.72 -21.21
C GLY A 277 9.13 -23.50 -19.98
N GLY A 278 9.14 -24.82 -20.13
CA GLY A 278 9.54 -25.75 -19.07
C GLY A 278 8.69 -27.00 -19.06
N HIS A 279 8.79 -27.73 -17.96
CA HIS A 279 8.07 -28.96 -17.74
C HIS A 279 6.95 -28.76 -16.71
N ARG A 280 6.04 -29.74 -16.60
CA ARG A 280 4.90 -29.73 -15.67
C ARG A 280 5.27 -29.29 -14.24
N TYR A 281 6.44 -29.70 -13.75
CA TYR A 281 6.86 -29.48 -12.36
C TYR A 281 7.83 -28.31 -12.19
N ALA A 282 8.46 -27.82 -13.26
CA ALA A 282 9.43 -26.74 -13.22
C ALA A 282 9.44 -25.97 -14.54
N ALA A 283 9.19 -24.68 -14.46
CA ALA A 283 9.10 -23.81 -15.62
C ALA A 283 9.56 -22.38 -15.31
N SER A 284 9.88 -21.63 -16.35
CA SER A 284 10.23 -20.22 -16.22
C SER A 284 9.76 -19.40 -17.43
N ALA A 285 9.59 -18.09 -17.21
CA ALA A 285 9.27 -17.15 -18.28
C ALA A 285 9.97 -15.81 -18.00
N SER A 286 10.41 -15.14 -19.08
CA SER A 286 10.96 -13.79 -19.02
C SER A 286 10.01 -12.84 -19.73
N VAL A 287 9.28 -12.03 -18.96
CA VAL A 287 8.20 -11.22 -19.49
C VAL A 287 8.59 -9.74 -19.48
N ARG A 288 8.51 -9.10 -20.64
CA ARG A 288 8.76 -7.67 -20.82
C ARG A 288 7.45 -6.90 -20.94
N ASN A 289 7.47 -5.62 -20.58
CA ASN A 289 6.34 -4.69 -20.75
C ASN A 289 5.05 -5.08 -19.98
N LYS A 290 5.17 -5.87 -18.90
CA LYS A 290 4.06 -6.14 -17.96
C LYS A 290 4.51 -5.82 -16.54
N SER A 291 3.61 -5.24 -15.76
CA SER A 291 3.85 -4.98 -14.35
C SER A 291 3.67 -6.24 -13.49
N LEU A 292 4.29 -6.27 -12.30
CA LEU A 292 4.10 -7.37 -11.35
C LEU A 292 2.61 -7.67 -11.04
N PRO A 293 1.73 -6.66 -10.79
CA PRO A 293 0.31 -6.92 -10.57
C PRO A 293 -0.39 -7.57 -11.76
N GLU A 294 -0.09 -7.14 -13.00
CA GLU A 294 -0.68 -7.73 -14.21
C GLU A 294 -0.25 -9.19 -14.42
N LEU A 295 1.01 -9.51 -14.15
CA LEU A 295 1.52 -10.88 -14.22
C LEU A 295 0.94 -11.77 -13.13
N ARG A 296 0.82 -11.25 -11.92
CA ARG A 296 0.20 -11.93 -10.81
C ARG A 296 -1.26 -12.32 -11.14
N ASP A 297 -2.05 -11.35 -11.62
CA ASP A 297 -3.44 -11.59 -12.00
C ASP A 297 -3.54 -12.62 -13.15
N ALA A 298 -2.63 -12.56 -14.13
CA ALA A 298 -2.57 -13.51 -15.23
C ALA A 298 -2.22 -14.93 -14.73
N ILE A 299 -1.24 -15.08 -13.85
CA ILE A 299 -0.84 -16.38 -13.28
C ILE A 299 -1.99 -16.98 -12.47
N LEU A 300 -2.60 -16.21 -11.57
CA LEU A 300 -3.74 -16.67 -10.78
C LEU A 300 -4.88 -17.14 -11.70
N SER A 301 -5.15 -16.40 -12.78
CA SER A 301 -6.14 -16.77 -13.78
C SER A 301 -5.85 -18.14 -14.39
N LEU A 302 -4.63 -18.33 -14.88
CA LEU A 302 -4.22 -19.56 -15.57
C LEU A 302 -4.22 -20.79 -14.64
N VAL A 303 -3.73 -20.62 -13.42
CA VAL A 303 -3.68 -21.70 -12.44
C VAL A 303 -5.08 -22.11 -11.97
N SER A 304 -5.99 -21.16 -11.80
CA SER A 304 -7.36 -21.45 -11.37
C SER A 304 -8.17 -22.21 -12.43
N ILE A 305 -7.86 -22.01 -13.72
CA ILE A 305 -8.46 -22.80 -14.81
C ILE A 305 -8.09 -24.27 -14.64
N GLN A 306 -6.84 -24.57 -14.36
CA GLN A 306 -6.35 -25.93 -14.17
C GLN A 306 -6.90 -26.58 -12.88
N ALA A 307 -7.05 -25.77 -11.82
CA ALA A 307 -7.53 -26.26 -10.52
C ALA A 307 -9.05 -26.57 -10.47
N ASN A 308 -9.87 -25.92 -11.33
CA ASN A 308 -11.33 -26.01 -11.28
C ASN A 308 -11.96 -26.20 -12.68
N PRO A 309 -11.80 -27.34 -13.30
CA PRO A 309 -12.33 -27.57 -14.66
C PRO A 309 -13.87 -27.61 -14.76
N GLU A 310 -14.59 -27.78 -13.63
CA GLU A 310 -16.06 -27.92 -13.60
C GLU A 310 -16.86 -26.60 -13.51
N ARG A 311 -16.22 -25.44 -13.47
CA ARG A 311 -16.91 -24.15 -13.34
C ARG A 311 -17.47 -23.69 -14.69
N THR A 312 -18.77 -23.38 -14.69
CA THR A 312 -19.52 -22.93 -15.88
C THR A 312 -19.91 -21.45 -15.79
N ALA A 313 -20.27 -20.85 -16.92
CA ALA A 313 -20.78 -19.50 -17.02
C ALA A 313 -21.94 -19.20 -16.05
N ALA A 314 -22.85 -20.20 -15.88
CA ALA A 314 -23.97 -20.10 -14.93
C ALA A 314 -23.53 -19.88 -13.48
N THR A 315 -22.37 -20.42 -13.06
CA THR A 315 -21.84 -20.28 -11.70
C THR A 315 -21.08 -18.98 -11.49
N LEU A 316 -20.64 -18.36 -12.58
CA LEU A 316 -19.75 -17.17 -12.58
C LEU A 316 -20.46 -15.88 -12.94
N MET A 317 -21.60 -15.95 -13.62
CA MET A 317 -22.30 -14.78 -14.13
C MET A 317 -22.89 -13.90 -13.03
N SER A 318 -22.87 -12.60 -13.24
CA SER A 318 -23.66 -11.63 -12.48
C SER A 318 -25.09 -11.58 -13.04
N SER A 319 -26.08 -11.81 -12.16
CA SER A 319 -27.52 -11.76 -12.47
C SER A 319 -28.24 -11.10 -11.27
N PRO A 320 -29.31 -10.28 -11.48
CA PRO A 320 -29.90 -9.86 -12.75
C PRO A 320 -29.00 -8.91 -13.55
N VAL A 321 -29.21 -8.89 -14.88
CA VAL A 321 -28.38 -8.08 -15.78
C VAL A 321 -28.72 -6.60 -15.68
N VAL A 322 -27.70 -5.79 -15.45
CA VAL A 322 -27.76 -4.33 -15.59
C VAL A 322 -27.25 -3.96 -16.99
N GLY A 323 -28.13 -3.40 -17.82
CA GLY A 323 -27.82 -3.09 -19.21
C GLY A 323 -28.46 -1.79 -19.69
N ALA A 324 -28.12 -1.37 -20.91
CA ALA A 324 -28.75 -0.26 -21.59
C ALA A 324 -29.82 -0.76 -22.57
N LYS A 325 -30.83 0.05 -22.85
CA LYS A 325 -31.83 -0.26 -23.88
C LYS A 325 -31.34 0.26 -25.24
N GLU A 326 -31.57 -0.51 -26.31
CA GLU A 326 -31.24 -0.12 -27.68
C GLU A 326 -31.90 1.22 -28.08
N SER A 327 -33.14 1.43 -27.65
CA SER A 327 -33.91 2.65 -27.91
C SER A 327 -33.55 3.83 -26.99
N GLY A 328 -32.69 3.63 -25.96
CA GLY A 328 -32.29 4.63 -24.98
C GLY A 328 -31.25 5.61 -25.54
N THR A 329 -30.94 6.64 -24.77
CA THR A 329 -29.90 7.65 -25.10
C THR A 329 -28.57 7.30 -24.46
N LEU A 330 -27.46 7.84 -25.00
CA LEU A 330 -26.12 7.67 -24.42
C LEU A 330 -26.02 8.27 -23.02
N GLU A 331 -26.72 9.35 -22.72
CA GLU A 331 -26.77 9.97 -21.38
C GLU A 331 -27.44 9.03 -20.37
N GLN A 332 -28.53 8.37 -20.75
CA GLN A 332 -29.18 7.35 -19.91
C GLN A 332 -28.26 6.15 -19.67
N ALA A 333 -27.57 5.69 -20.70
CA ALA A 333 -26.63 4.57 -20.57
C ALA A 333 -25.41 4.93 -19.69
N GLU A 334 -24.89 6.16 -19.83
CA GLU A 334 -23.81 6.67 -18.97
C GLU A 334 -24.25 6.71 -17.52
N SER A 335 -25.43 7.27 -17.24
CA SER A 335 -26.00 7.33 -15.89
C SER A 335 -26.11 5.94 -15.25
N VAL A 336 -26.52 4.91 -16.01
CA VAL A 336 -26.56 3.52 -15.54
C VAL A 336 -25.14 3.01 -15.26
N MET A 337 -24.20 3.20 -16.20
CA MET A 337 -22.82 2.72 -16.03
C MET A 337 -22.11 3.42 -14.88
N ALA A 338 -22.27 4.73 -14.74
CA ALA A 338 -21.69 5.52 -13.63
C ALA A 338 -22.28 5.10 -12.27
N ARG A 339 -23.62 4.91 -12.21
CA ARG A 339 -24.30 4.49 -10.99
C ARG A 339 -23.84 3.15 -10.45
N TYR A 340 -23.58 2.18 -11.32
CA TYR A 340 -23.17 0.83 -10.92
C TYR A 340 -21.65 0.61 -11.03
N GLY A 341 -20.88 1.63 -11.42
CA GLY A 341 -19.42 1.55 -11.60
C GLY A 341 -19.00 0.60 -12.74
N LEU A 342 -19.86 0.41 -13.74
CA LEU A 342 -19.65 -0.53 -14.82
C LEU A 342 -18.80 0.07 -15.94
N LYS A 343 -17.81 -0.70 -16.41
CA LYS A 343 -16.94 -0.29 -17.53
C LYS A 343 -17.50 -0.66 -18.89
N ALA A 344 -18.44 -1.58 -18.93
CA ALA A 344 -19.20 -1.97 -20.10
C ALA A 344 -20.56 -2.51 -19.67
N VAL A 345 -21.57 -2.38 -20.53
CA VAL A 345 -22.92 -2.93 -20.32
C VAL A 345 -23.42 -3.59 -21.59
N PRO A 346 -24.23 -4.66 -21.48
CA PRO A 346 -24.93 -5.21 -22.61
C PRO A 346 -26.07 -4.27 -23.03
N VAL A 347 -26.35 -4.20 -24.31
CA VAL A 347 -27.49 -3.48 -24.90
C VAL A 347 -28.57 -4.47 -25.23
N GLN A 348 -29.78 -4.23 -24.71
CA GLN A 348 -30.93 -5.12 -24.87
C GLN A 348 -31.99 -4.50 -25.78
N ASP A 349 -32.61 -5.34 -26.61
CA ASP A 349 -33.80 -4.99 -27.37
C ASP A 349 -35.07 -5.02 -26.51
N SER A 350 -36.24 -4.86 -27.15
CA SER A 350 -37.53 -4.91 -26.46
C SER A 350 -37.90 -6.31 -25.95
N ALA A 351 -37.29 -7.39 -26.50
CA ALA A 351 -37.49 -8.77 -26.10
C ALA A 351 -36.53 -9.22 -24.98
N GLY A 352 -35.56 -8.39 -24.59
CA GLY A 352 -34.54 -8.70 -23.58
C GLY A 352 -33.36 -9.47 -24.14
N CYS A 353 -33.22 -9.57 -25.45
CA CYS A 353 -32.07 -10.18 -26.10
C CYS A 353 -30.89 -9.20 -26.20
N CYS A 354 -29.66 -9.70 -26.17
CA CYS A 354 -28.47 -8.88 -26.29
C CYS A 354 -28.18 -8.54 -27.76
N VAL A 355 -28.27 -7.27 -28.13
CA VAL A 355 -28.05 -6.79 -29.51
C VAL A 355 -26.75 -6.02 -29.69
N GLY A 356 -26.02 -5.77 -28.62
CA GLY A 356 -24.74 -5.06 -28.65
C GLY A 356 -24.10 -4.90 -27.29
N LEU A 357 -22.87 -4.37 -27.29
CA LEU A 357 -22.15 -3.95 -26.08
C LEU A 357 -21.85 -2.46 -26.14
N LEU A 358 -21.92 -1.77 -25.00
CA LEU A 358 -21.55 -0.36 -24.89
C LEU A 358 -20.50 -0.19 -23.82
N GLU A 359 -19.37 0.47 -24.18
CA GLU A 359 -18.28 0.75 -23.26
C GLU A 359 -18.39 2.14 -22.64
N TYR A 360 -18.07 2.26 -21.34
CA TYR A 360 -18.10 3.52 -20.60
C TYR A 360 -17.22 4.60 -21.21
N GLN A 361 -15.98 4.25 -21.61
CA GLN A 361 -15.03 5.20 -22.19
C GLN A 361 -15.55 5.80 -23.51
N LEU A 362 -16.18 5.00 -24.35
CA LEU A 362 -16.80 5.45 -25.58
C LEU A 362 -17.95 6.41 -25.28
N THR A 363 -18.80 6.04 -24.32
CA THR A 363 -19.98 6.81 -23.93
C THR A 363 -19.58 8.17 -23.37
N VAL A 364 -18.64 8.23 -22.43
CA VAL A 364 -18.13 9.49 -21.86
C VAL A 364 -17.52 10.38 -22.95
N LYS A 365 -16.76 9.80 -23.88
CA LYS A 365 -16.19 10.55 -25.02
C LYS A 365 -17.29 11.11 -25.93
N ALA A 366 -18.35 10.34 -26.18
CA ALA A 366 -19.47 10.82 -26.97
C ALA A 366 -20.24 11.96 -26.27
N LEU A 367 -20.41 11.87 -24.94
CA LEU A 367 -21.02 12.95 -24.15
C LEU A 367 -20.17 14.22 -24.20
N SER A 368 -18.84 14.12 -24.12
CA SER A 368 -17.97 15.29 -24.21
C SER A 368 -18.04 16.02 -25.58
N HIS A 369 -18.52 15.30 -26.62
CA HIS A 369 -18.81 15.87 -27.94
C HIS A 369 -20.27 16.31 -28.11
N GLY A 370 -21.06 16.37 -27.04
CA GLY A 370 -22.45 16.84 -27.07
C GLY A 370 -23.47 15.80 -27.62
N LEU A 371 -23.09 14.53 -27.72
CA LEU A 371 -23.93 13.44 -28.29
C LEU A 371 -24.80 12.73 -27.23
N GLY A 372 -25.09 13.38 -26.08
CA GLY A 372 -25.88 12.76 -25.00
C GLY A 372 -27.27 12.27 -25.41
N ALA A 373 -27.95 12.99 -26.28
CA ALA A 373 -29.27 12.64 -26.80
C ALA A 373 -29.26 11.60 -27.94
N ALA A 374 -28.07 11.18 -28.42
CA ALA A 374 -27.95 10.18 -29.48
C ALA A 374 -28.37 8.79 -28.97
N ARG A 375 -28.89 7.95 -29.88
CA ARG A 375 -29.38 6.62 -29.53
C ARG A 375 -28.22 5.66 -29.25
N VAL A 376 -28.39 4.78 -28.27
CA VAL A 376 -27.42 3.72 -27.93
C VAL A 376 -27.15 2.82 -29.13
N ALA A 377 -28.18 2.49 -29.92
CA ALA A 377 -28.09 1.68 -31.13
C ALA A 377 -27.05 2.14 -32.15
N ASP A 378 -26.77 3.44 -32.21
CA ASP A 378 -25.87 4.04 -33.21
C ASP A 378 -24.39 3.97 -32.79
N TYR A 379 -24.13 3.70 -31.52
CA TYR A 379 -22.79 3.72 -30.92
C TYR A 379 -22.38 2.42 -30.23
N MET A 380 -23.29 1.45 -30.11
CA MET A 380 -22.99 0.12 -29.55
C MET A 380 -22.09 -0.69 -30.49
N GLN A 381 -21.24 -1.51 -29.91
CA GLN A 381 -20.45 -2.51 -30.60
C GLN A 381 -21.37 -3.71 -30.96
N ARG A 382 -21.52 -4.01 -32.24
CA ARG A 382 -22.36 -5.12 -32.74
C ARG A 382 -21.60 -6.43 -32.89
N ALA A 383 -20.29 -6.38 -33.05
CA ALA A 383 -19.43 -7.57 -33.11
C ALA A 383 -19.01 -7.97 -31.68
N PHE A 384 -19.62 -8.99 -31.11
CA PHE A 384 -19.33 -9.52 -29.78
C PHE A 384 -19.68 -11.03 -29.73
N GLN A 385 -19.03 -11.69 -28.75
CA GLN A 385 -19.27 -13.11 -28.52
C GLN A 385 -20.18 -13.30 -27.31
N VAL A 386 -21.06 -14.30 -27.38
CA VAL A 386 -21.97 -14.74 -26.30
C VAL A 386 -21.66 -16.18 -25.94
N VAL A 387 -21.99 -16.59 -24.72
CA VAL A 387 -21.81 -17.96 -24.26
C VAL A 387 -23.11 -18.54 -23.71
N SER A 388 -23.25 -19.87 -23.79
CA SER A 388 -24.32 -20.58 -23.10
C SER A 388 -24.04 -20.61 -21.58
N ARG A 389 -25.07 -20.85 -20.77
CA ARG A 389 -24.96 -21.05 -19.33
C ARG A 389 -24.01 -22.18 -18.91
N GLN A 390 -23.75 -23.14 -19.80
CA GLN A 390 -22.94 -24.35 -19.57
C GLN A 390 -21.48 -24.15 -20.03
N ALA A 391 -21.15 -23.03 -20.68
CA ALA A 391 -19.79 -22.75 -21.17
C ALA A 391 -18.77 -22.79 -20.01
N GLY A 392 -17.68 -23.52 -20.22
CA GLY A 392 -16.62 -23.68 -19.24
C GLY A 392 -15.75 -22.44 -19.08
N LEU A 393 -14.93 -22.44 -18.04
CA LEU A 393 -14.04 -21.32 -17.70
C LEU A 393 -13.04 -21.00 -18.83
N GLN A 394 -12.51 -22.01 -19.54
CA GLN A 394 -11.59 -21.82 -20.67
C GLN A 394 -12.22 -20.96 -21.78
N ALA A 395 -13.45 -21.26 -22.16
CA ALA A 395 -14.18 -20.52 -23.18
C ALA A 395 -14.37 -19.03 -22.79
N LEU A 396 -14.70 -18.77 -21.53
CA LEU A 396 -14.81 -17.40 -21.00
C LEU A 396 -13.47 -16.66 -21.04
N MET A 397 -12.37 -17.34 -20.74
CA MET A 397 -11.03 -16.76 -20.79
C MET A 397 -10.59 -16.44 -22.21
N ASP A 398 -10.86 -17.30 -23.17
CA ASP A 398 -10.53 -17.08 -24.59
C ASP A 398 -11.23 -15.83 -25.13
N ILE A 399 -12.46 -15.57 -24.70
CA ILE A 399 -13.22 -14.38 -25.08
C ILE A 399 -12.71 -13.13 -24.34
N ILE A 400 -12.57 -13.18 -23.02
CA ILE A 400 -12.26 -12.00 -22.19
C ILE A 400 -10.78 -11.58 -22.37
N VAL A 401 -9.87 -12.54 -22.41
CA VAL A 401 -8.43 -12.28 -22.49
C VAL A 401 -7.95 -12.38 -23.93
N GLY A 402 -8.31 -13.43 -24.65
CA GLY A 402 -7.89 -13.68 -26.03
C GLY A 402 -8.50 -12.67 -27.01
N ALA A 403 -9.83 -12.59 -27.08
CA ALA A 403 -10.53 -11.64 -27.94
C ALA A 403 -10.65 -10.23 -27.34
N ARG A 404 -10.15 -9.99 -26.10
CA ARG A 404 -10.17 -8.72 -25.36
C ARG A 404 -11.57 -8.12 -25.16
N GLN A 405 -12.60 -8.94 -25.13
CA GLN A 405 -13.98 -8.52 -24.87
C GLN A 405 -14.16 -8.24 -23.36
N ARG A 406 -14.60 -7.05 -22.98
CA ARG A 406 -14.67 -6.62 -21.57
C ARG A 406 -15.80 -7.28 -20.78
N LEU A 407 -16.85 -7.71 -21.46
CA LEU A 407 -18.05 -8.29 -20.89
C LEU A 407 -18.57 -9.38 -21.84
N VAL A 408 -18.87 -10.55 -21.31
CA VAL A 408 -19.44 -11.69 -22.08
C VAL A 408 -20.89 -11.89 -21.67
N PRO A 409 -21.87 -11.69 -22.56
CA PRO A 409 -23.26 -12.00 -22.29
C PRO A 409 -23.45 -13.51 -22.17
N VAL A 410 -24.27 -13.94 -21.20
CA VAL A 410 -24.66 -15.35 -20.99
C VAL A 410 -26.12 -15.49 -21.35
N VAL A 411 -26.42 -16.41 -22.28
CA VAL A 411 -27.79 -16.68 -22.77
C VAL A 411 -28.28 -18.06 -22.31
N ASP A 412 -29.62 -18.23 -22.27
CA ASP A 412 -30.25 -19.50 -21.87
C ASP A 412 -30.33 -20.40 -23.07
N ALA A 413 -29.20 -20.99 -23.46
CA ALA A 413 -29.12 -22.03 -24.49
C ALA A 413 -28.73 -23.34 -23.83
N ASP A 414 -29.44 -24.42 -24.16
CA ASP A 414 -29.00 -25.78 -23.85
C ASP A 414 -27.86 -26.14 -24.80
N ALA A 415 -26.64 -26.28 -24.28
CA ALA A 415 -25.49 -26.74 -25.05
C ALA A 415 -25.68 -28.24 -25.40
N GLY A 416 -25.30 -28.63 -26.63
CA GLY A 416 -25.08 -30.03 -26.97
C GLY A 416 -23.99 -30.66 -26.09
N PRO A 417 -23.85 -32.00 -26.08
CA PRO A 417 -23.02 -32.72 -25.11
C PRO A 417 -21.52 -32.37 -25.10
N ASP A 418 -21.02 -31.61 -26.07
CA ASP A 418 -19.58 -31.31 -26.22
C ASP A 418 -19.18 -29.86 -25.88
N GLY A 419 -20.09 -29.02 -25.34
CA GLY A 419 -19.75 -27.68 -24.89
C GLY A 419 -19.15 -26.76 -25.96
N GLU A 420 -19.35 -27.03 -27.23
CA GLU A 420 -18.74 -26.31 -28.33
C GLU A 420 -19.11 -24.83 -28.30
N LEU A 421 -18.09 -24.00 -28.23
CA LEU A 421 -18.13 -22.60 -28.59
C LEU A 421 -18.71 -22.41 -29.96
N VAL A 422 -19.85 -21.76 -30.05
CA VAL A 422 -20.27 -21.21 -31.33
C VAL A 422 -19.42 -19.95 -31.56
N SER A 423 -18.17 -20.12 -31.97
CA SER A 423 -17.38 -19.05 -32.54
C SER A 423 -17.82 -18.87 -33.98
N VAL A 424 -18.24 -17.69 -34.31
CA VAL A 424 -18.53 -17.33 -35.69
C VAL A 424 -17.57 -16.23 -36.09
N ASP A 425 -16.77 -16.49 -37.10
CA ASP A 425 -15.92 -15.53 -37.78
C ASP A 425 -16.73 -14.25 -38.10
N GLY A 426 -16.59 -13.22 -37.27
CA GLY A 426 -17.00 -11.84 -37.57
C GLY A 426 -18.50 -11.55 -37.72
N GLN A 427 -19.36 -12.55 -37.66
CA GLN A 427 -20.83 -12.41 -37.65
C GLN A 427 -21.41 -13.30 -36.55
N ALA A 428 -22.14 -12.70 -35.62
CA ALA A 428 -22.88 -13.46 -34.61
C ALA A 428 -23.84 -14.40 -35.34
N PRO A 429 -23.97 -15.70 -34.97
CA PRO A 429 -25.01 -16.53 -35.53
C PRO A 429 -26.34 -15.90 -35.13
N ASP A 430 -27.17 -15.57 -36.10
CA ASP A 430 -28.51 -14.98 -35.90
C ASP A 430 -29.39 -15.73 -34.90
N ALA A 431 -29.05 -16.98 -34.59
CA ALA A 431 -29.79 -17.86 -33.68
C ALA A 431 -29.54 -17.62 -32.18
N LEU A 432 -28.33 -17.21 -31.76
CA LEU A 432 -28.02 -17.03 -30.33
C LEU A 432 -28.34 -15.61 -29.80
N ASN A 433 -28.31 -14.62 -30.67
CA ASN A 433 -28.71 -13.24 -30.34
C ASN A 433 -30.23 -13.08 -30.16
N THR A 434 -31.00 -14.10 -30.50
CA THR A 434 -32.46 -14.15 -30.30
C THR A 434 -32.85 -14.75 -28.95
N LEU A 435 -31.89 -15.21 -28.14
CA LEU A 435 -32.16 -15.82 -26.85
C LEU A 435 -32.10 -14.77 -25.71
N PRO A 436 -32.93 -14.95 -24.67
CA PRO A 436 -32.93 -14.02 -23.54
C PRO A 436 -31.57 -13.99 -22.83
N LEU A 437 -31.13 -12.80 -22.51
CA LEU A 437 -29.93 -12.54 -21.71
C LEU A 437 -30.19 -12.85 -20.23
N ILE A 438 -29.51 -13.86 -19.68
CA ILE A 438 -29.72 -14.34 -18.30
C ILE A 438 -28.64 -13.83 -17.32
N GLY A 439 -27.47 -13.47 -17.82
CA GLY A 439 -26.37 -13.01 -17.02
C GLY A 439 -25.27 -12.40 -17.86
N VAL A 440 -24.26 -11.86 -17.18
CA VAL A 440 -23.03 -11.35 -17.79
C VAL A 440 -21.82 -11.80 -16.99
N VAL A 441 -20.73 -12.15 -17.66
CA VAL A 441 -19.44 -12.42 -17.04
C VAL A 441 -18.47 -11.35 -17.46
N THR A 442 -17.80 -10.71 -16.50
CA THR A 442 -16.80 -9.67 -16.73
C THR A 442 -15.42 -10.13 -16.29
N ARG A 443 -14.39 -9.41 -16.71
CA ARG A 443 -13.03 -9.64 -16.19
C ARG A 443 -12.98 -9.59 -14.65
N THR A 444 -13.80 -8.75 -14.02
CA THR A 444 -13.88 -8.65 -12.56
C THR A 444 -14.46 -9.91 -11.92
N ASP A 445 -15.42 -10.57 -12.57
CA ASP A 445 -15.98 -11.83 -12.07
C ASP A 445 -14.96 -12.96 -12.17
N LEU A 446 -14.14 -12.97 -13.22
CA LEU A 446 -13.00 -13.88 -13.34
C LEU A 446 -11.93 -13.59 -12.29
N ILE A 447 -11.57 -12.32 -12.06
CA ILE A 447 -10.61 -11.94 -11.03
C ILE A 447 -11.12 -12.33 -9.63
N ARG A 448 -12.42 -12.22 -9.38
CA ARG A 448 -13.05 -12.67 -8.13
C ARG A 448 -12.95 -14.17 -7.88
N LEU A 449 -12.82 -14.99 -8.95
CA LEU A 449 -12.51 -16.41 -8.81
C LEU A 449 -11.14 -16.67 -8.19
N PHE A 450 -10.23 -15.70 -8.33
CA PHE A 450 -8.85 -15.78 -7.93
C PHE A 450 -8.58 -15.11 -6.56
N MET A 451 -9.56 -14.35 -6.08
CA MET A 451 -9.60 -13.82 -4.72
C MET A 451 -10.52 -14.75 -3.92
N ASP A 452 -9.92 -15.62 -3.10
CA ASP A 452 -10.54 -16.65 -2.25
C ASP A 452 -12.07 -16.77 -2.28
N ASP A 453 -12.54 -17.99 -2.48
CA ASP A 453 -13.95 -18.41 -2.44
C ASP A 453 -14.69 -18.08 -1.11
N ASP A 454 -13.97 -17.55 -0.12
CA ASP A 454 -14.46 -17.24 1.22
C ASP A 454 -15.04 -15.83 1.40
N GLU A 455 -14.87 -14.91 0.42
CA GLU A 455 -15.35 -13.52 0.59
C GLU A 455 -16.69 -13.20 -0.07
N ILE A 456 -17.29 -14.08 -0.90
CA ILE A 456 -18.51 -13.74 -1.65
C ILE A 456 -19.55 -14.90 -1.67
N ARG A 457 -19.99 -15.31 -0.50
CA ARG A 457 -21.28 -16.02 -0.40
C ARG A 457 -22.25 -15.20 0.43
N LEU A 458 -23.28 -14.64 -0.23
CA LEU A 458 -24.54 -14.31 0.40
C LEU A 458 -25.07 -15.55 1.15
N PRO A 459 -25.71 -15.41 2.31
CA PRO A 459 -25.83 -16.46 3.30
C PRO A 459 -26.84 -17.53 2.90
N GLN A 460 -26.38 -18.75 2.61
CA GLN A 460 -27.14 -19.96 2.90
C GLN A 460 -26.33 -20.84 3.89
N PRO A 461 -26.99 -21.47 4.86
CA PRO A 461 -26.35 -21.95 6.05
C PRO A 461 -25.77 -23.35 5.89
N ARG A 462 -24.47 -23.51 5.67
CA ARG A 462 -23.73 -24.74 6.04
C ARG A 462 -22.32 -24.41 6.51
N GLN A 463 -22.04 -24.86 7.70
CA GLN A 463 -20.85 -24.68 8.50
C GLN A 463 -19.56 -25.16 7.84
N LYS A 464 -18.56 -24.25 7.66
CA LYS A 464 -17.14 -24.53 7.90
C LYS A 464 -16.51 -23.26 8.51
N LYS A 465 -15.72 -23.46 9.55
CA LYS A 465 -15.12 -22.41 10.36
C LYS A 465 -14.11 -21.58 9.56
N GLU A 466 -14.56 -20.46 9.00
CA GLU A 466 -13.69 -19.32 8.74
C GLU A 466 -13.22 -18.76 10.09
N ARG A 467 -11.92 -18.58 10.26
CA ARG A 467 -11.38 -17.79 11.37
C ARG A 467 -11.66 -16.32 11.11
N ARG A 468 -12.93 -15.91 11.15
CA ARG A 468 -13.29 -14.50 11.29
C ARG A 468 -12.64 -14.01 12.58
N ARG A 469 -11.72 -13.04 12.46
CA ARG A 469 -11.00 -12.55 13.64
C ARG A 469 -11.96 -11.82 14.54
N SER A 470 -12.30 -12.45 15.67
CA SER A 470 -13.11 -11.81 16.70
C SER A 470 -12.20 -10.95 17.59
N LEU A 471 -12.52 -9.68 17.69
CA LEU A 471 -11.90 -8.75 18.63
C LEU A 471 -12.61 -8.71 19.99
N ALA A 472 -13.61 -9.56 20.22
CA ALA A 472 -14.38 -9.58 21.47
C ALA A 472 -13.51 -9.75 22.73
N GLY A 473 -12.47 -10.59 22.64
CA GLY A 473 -11.47 -10.74 23.71
C GLY A 473 -10.67 -9.47 23.95
N LEU A 474 -10.17 -8.86 22.87
CA LEU A 474 -9.42 -7.60 22.92
C LEU A 474 -10.30 -6.45 23.46
N MET A 475 -11.54 -6.33 22.97
CA MET A 475 -12.49 -5.34 23.49
C MET A 475 -12.72 -5.48 25.00
N LYS A 476 -12.87 -6.71 25.51
CA LYS A 476 -13.04 -6.97 26.95
C LYS A 476 -11.79 -6.62 27.76
N SER A 477 -10.59 -6.78 27.21
CA SER A 477 -9.34 -6.52 27.93
C SER A 477 -8.90 -5.05 27.89
N VAL A 478 -9.29 -4.30 26.86
CA VAL A 478 -8.80 -2.93 26.62
C VAL A 478 -9.86 -1.86 26.92
N LEU A 479 -11.15 -2.15 26.63
CA LEU A 479 -12.19 -1.14 26.79
C LEU A 479 -12.71 -1.09 28.24
N PRO A 480 -12.99 0.12 28.76
CA PRO A 480 -13.67 0.28 30.06
C PRO A 480 -15.04 -0.38 30.08
N GLY A 481 -15.45 -0.86 31.25
CA GLY A 481 -16.76 -1.51 31.47
C GLY A 481 -17.96 -0.70 30.92
N PRO A 482 -18.06 0.62 31.23
CA PRO A 482 -19.13 1.47 30.68
C PRO A 482 -19.17 1.52 29.16
N CYS A 483 -18.02 1.61 28.49
CA CYS A 483 -17.94 1.57 27.02
C CYS A 483 -18.45 0.24 26.45
N LEU A 484 -18.04 -0.88 27.03
CA LEU A 484 -18.53 -2.21 26.63
C LEU A 484 -20.02 -2.35 26.81
N THR A 485 -20.58 -1.79 27.89
CA THR A 485 -22.03 -1.78 28.18
C THR A 485 -22.78 -1.01 27.09
N LEU A 486 -22.29 0.18 26.70
CA LEU A 486 -22.85 0.95 25.59
C LEU A 486 -22.87 0.16 24.29
N LEU A 487 -21.73 -0.46 23.92
CA LEU A 487 -21.61 -1.22 22.66
C LEU A 487 -22.53 -2.46 22.64
N ARG A 488 -22.75 -3.11 23.78
CA ARG A 488 -23.69 -4.22 23.90
C ARG A 488 -25.14 -3.75 23.75
N ILE A 489 -25.53 -2.69 24.46
CA ILE A 489 -26.87 -2.11 24.34
C ILE A 489 -27.15 -1.73 22.88
N ALA A 490 -26.17 -1.15 22.16
CA ALA A 490 -26.31 -0.81 20.75
C ALA A 490 -26.50 -2.09 19.89
N GLY A 491 -25.78 -3.16 20.19
CA GLY A 491 -25.90 -4.44 19.49
C GLY A 491 -27.24 -5.14 19.72
N GLU A 492 -27.70 -5.21 20.98
CA GLU A 492 -29.03 -5.74 21.39
C GLU A 492 -30.15 -4.99 20.69
N LEU A 493 -30.07 -3.66 20.67
CA LEU A 493 -31.06 -2.80 20.03
C LEU A 493 -31.08 -3.01 18.51
N GLY A 494 -29.90 -3.21 17.87
CA GLY A 494 -29.79 -3.55 16.48
C GLY A 494 -30.44 -4.90 16.16
N ALA A 495 -30.20 -5.91 16.99
CA ALA A 495 -30.80 -7.24 16.85
C ALA A 495 -32.33 -7.18 16.99
N ALA A 496 -32.85 -6.45 17.97
CA ALA A 496 -34.29 -6.26 18.17
C ALA A 496 -34.98 -5.56 16.99
N ARG A 497 -34.25 -4.76 16.23
CA ARG A 497 -34.76 -4.00 15.05
C ARG A 497 -34.41 -4.66 13.72
N ASN A 498 -33.76 -5.81 13.73
CA ASN A 498 -33.30 -6.54 12.57
C ASN A 498 -32.39 -5.68 11.64
N VAL A 499 -31.51 -4.87 12.25
CA VAL A 499 -30.49 -4.08 11.55
C VAL A 499 -29.11 -4.43 12.06
N ASN A 500 -28.11 -4.39 11.17
CA ASN A 500 -26.72 -4.58 11.57
C ASN A 500 -26.15 -3.26 12.09
N VAL A 501 -25.47 -3.33 13.22
CA VAL A 501 -24.83 -2.18 13.88
C VAL A 501 -23.34 -2.44 14.00
N TYR A 502 -22.55 -1.46 13.64
CA TYR A 502 -21.10 -1.50 13.66
C TYR A 502 -20.53 -0.30 14.40
N VAL A 503 -19.45 -0.50 15.15
CA VAL A 503 -18.55 0.60 15.54
C VAL A 503 -17.42 0.69 14.53
N VAL A 504 -17.05 1.93 14.13
CA VAL A 504 -16.22 2.13 12.93
C VAL A 504 -15.08 3.12 13.14
N GLY A 505 -14.18 3.16 12.15
CA GLY A 505 -13.21 4.24 11.97
C GLY A 505 -12.13 4.31 13.03
N GLY A 506 -11.93 5.53 13.56
CA GLY A 506 -10.90 5.81 14.57
C GLY A 506 -11.01 4.93 15.81
N PHE A 507 -12.22 4.55 16.18
CA PHE A 507 -12.44 3.64 17.31
C PHE A 507 -11.75 2.28 17.09
N VAL A 508 -11.93 1.66 15.95
CA VAL A 508 -11.37 0.34 15.62
C VAL A 508 -9.85 0.41 15.48
N ARG A 509 -9.35 1.44 14.79
CA ARG A 509 -7.91 1.69 14.66
C ARG A 509 -7.24 1.82 16.03
N ASP A 510 -7.76 2.68 16.91
CA ASP A 510 -7.17 2.95 18.21
C ASP A 510 -7.28 1.74 19.14
N LEU A 511 -8.32 0.89 18.99
CA LEU A 511 -8.42 -0.40 19.66
C LEU A 511 -7.29 -1.35 19.23
N LEU A 512 -7.02 -1.43 17.92
CA LEU A 512 -5.96 -2.30 17.39
C LEU A 512 -4.55 -1.82 17.73
N MET A 513 -4.38 -0.50 17.92
CA MET A 513 -3.10 0.13 18.31
C MET A 513 -2.88 0.17 19.83
N ASP A 514 -3.77 -0.39 20.65
CA ASP A 514 -3.75 -0.32 22.13
C ASP A 514 -3.64 1.13 22.70
N ARG A 515 -4.18 2.10 21.97
CA ARG A 515 -4.12 3.53 22.35
C ARG A 515 -5.32 4.01 23.17
N ARG A 516 -6.18 3.10 23.69
CA ARG A 516 -7.41 3.46 24.39
C ARG A 516 -7.34 3.43 25.90
N LYS A 517 -6.26 2.92 26.48
CA LYS A 517 -6.07 2.91 27.93
C LYS A 517 -6.08 4.34 28.47
N GLY A 518 -6.95 4.66 29.41
CA GLY A 518 -7.03 5.95 30.13
C GLY A 518 -7.78 7.07 29.42
N ARG A 519 -8.47 6.83 28.29
CA ARG A 519 -9.22 7.87 27.57
C ARG A 519 -10.69 8.00 27.95
N TRP A 520 -11.22 7.12 28.80
CA TRP A 520 -12.60 7.24 29.29
C TRP A 520 -12.77 8.48 30.19
N PRO A 521 -13.89 9.25 30.08
CA PRO A 521 -15.01 9.15 29.15
C PRO A 521 -14.84 9.91 27.82
N ARG A 522 -13.67 10.46 27.53
CA ARG A 522 -13.39 11.25 26.32
C ARG A 522 -13.08 10.38 25.10
N MET A 523 -13.98 9.43 24.80
CA MET A 523 -13.86 8.55 23.65
C MET A 523 -14.91 8.88 22.61
N ASP A 524 -14.49 9.06 21.36
CA ASP A 524 -15.43 9.17 20.23
C ASP A 524 -15.93 7.77 19.86
N VAL A 525 -17.25 7.60 19.86
CA VAL A 525 -17.93 6.38 19.48
C VAL A 525 -18.81 6.66 18.26
N ASP A 526 -18.34 6.20 17.10
CA ASP A 526 -19.06 6.30 15.85
C ASP A 526 -19.76 4.98 15.55
N LEU A 527 -21.09 5.00 15.47
CA LEU A 527 -21.90 3.85 15.09
C LEU A 527 -22.39 3.98 13.65
N VAL A 528 -22.28 2.92 12.87
CA VAL A 528 -22.87 2.80 11.53
C VAL A 528 -23.94 1.70 11.55
N VAL A 529 -25.11 2.04 11.03
CA VAL A 529 -26.28 1.15 10.97
C VAL A 529 -26.60 0.85 9.50
N GLU A 530 -26.61 -0.44 9.14
CA GLU A 530 -27.15 -0.87 7.85
C GLU A 530 -28.68 -0.87 7.92
N GLY A 531 -29.28 0.16 7.30
CA GLY A 531 -30.72 0.43 7.38
C GLY A 531 -31.01 1.87 7.82
N GLY A 532 -31.90 2.06 8.74
CA GLY A 532 -32.30 3.40 9.20
C GLY A 532 -31.57 3.85 10.47
N ALA A 533 -30.57 4.71 10.37
CA ALA A 533 -29.88 5.27 11.55
C ALA A 533 -30.76 6.17 12.42
N LEU A 534 -31.63 6.97 11.83
CA LEU A 534 -32.46 7.90 12.58
C LEU A 534 -33.47 7.19 13.53
N PRO A 535 -34.24 6.18 13.09
CA PRO A 535 -35.06 5.37 13.99
C PRO A 535 -34.27 4.63 15.05
N PHE A 536 -33.04 4.15 14.71
CA PHE A 536 -32.16 3.50 15.66
C PHE A 536 -31.64 4.49 16.72
N ALA A 537 -31.22 5.69 16.32
CA ALA A 537 -30.74 6.74 17.23
C ALA A 537 -31.78 7.19 18.22
N ARG A 538 -33.05 7.31 17.78
CA ARG A 538 -34.18 7.62 18.69
C ARG A 538 -34.36 6.52 19.74
N ALA A 539 -34.35 5.27 19.32
CA ALA A 539 -34.49 4.14 20.24
C ALA A 539 -33.29 4.01 21.19
N LEU A 540 -32.08 4.31 20.72
CA LEU A 540 -30.89 4.35 21.58
C LEU A 540 -31.01 5.46 22.62
N ALA A 541 -31.44 6.66 22.22
CA ALA A 541 -31.67 7.79 23.15
C ALA A 541 -32.75 7.47 24.20
N GLU A 542 -33.87 6.91 23.77
CA GLU A 542 -34.92 6.46 24.67
C GLU A 542 -34.42 5.43 25.69
N ARG A 543 -33.68 4.42 25.21
CA ARG A 543 -33.09 3.37 26.06
C ARG A 543 -32.08 3.92 27.06
N MET A 544 -31.36 4.99 26.69
CA MET A 544 -30.32 5.63 27.50
C MET A 544 -30.81 6.84 28.32
N GLY A 545 -32.08 7.17 28.24
CA GLY A 545 -32.63 8.35 28.93
C GLY A 545 -32.08 9.68 28.41
N GLY A 546 -31.77 9.73 27.12
CA GLY A 546 -31.09 10.85 26.46
C GLY A 546 -31.96 11.57 25.42
N ARG A 547 -31.30 12.41 24.59
CA ARG A 547 -31.90 13.16 23.51
C ARG A 547 -31.17 12.96 22.19
N VAL A 548 -31.86 13.19 21.06
CA VAL A 548 -31.31 13.05 19.70
C VAL A 548 -31.32 14.40 19.00
N ARG A 549 -30.19 14.69 18.30
CA ARG A 549 -30.13 15.75 17.30
C ARG A 549 -29.98 15.14 15.91
N GLU A 550 -30.99 15.25 15.06
CA GLU A 550 -30.99 14.62 13.72
C GLU A 550 -30.47 15.59 12.67
N HIS A 551 -29.65 15.05 11.75
CA HIS A 551 -29.19 15.69 10.53
C HIS A 551 -29.72 14.91 9.33
N ARG A 552 -30.99 15.17 8.97
CA ARG A 552 -31.72 14.37 7.95
C ARG A 552 -31.07 14.40 6.58
N ALA A 553 -30.47 15.53 6.17
CA ALA A 553 -29.79 15.65 4.87
C ALA A 553 -28.62 14.69 4.69
N PHE A 554 -27.95 14.32 5.78
CA PHE A 554 -26.81 13.39 5.79
C PHE A 554 -27.13 12.03 6.39
N MET A 555 -28.39 11.79 6.76
CA MET A 555 -28.85 10.56 7.42
C MET A 555 -28.01 10.19 8.64
N THR A 556 -27.66 11.20 9.47
CA THR A 556 -26.88 11.05 10.70
C THR A 556 -27.65 11.63 11.89
N ALA A 557 -27.31 11.14 13.07
CA ALA A 557 -27.87 11.64 14.34
C ALA A 557 -26.79 11.65 15.41
N LEU A 558 -26.87 12.65 16.30
CA LEU A 558 -26.09 12.74 17.50
C LEU A 558 -26.98 12.35 18.70
N VAL A 559 -26.61 11.32 19.41
CA VAL A 559 -27.27 10.89 20.65
C VAL A 559 -26.48 11.43 21.84
N LEU A 560 -27.16 12.14 22.73
CA LEU A 560 -26.62 12.70 23.97
C LEU A 560 -27.39 12.11 25.15
N PHE A 561 -26.71 11.55 26.12
CA PHE A 561 -27.32 10.97 27.30
C PHE A 561 -26.44 11.15 28.55
N PRO A 562 -27.03 11.13 29.77
CA PRO A 562 -26.27 11.25 31.00
C PRO A 562 -25.27 10.13 31.14
N LEU A 563 -23.98 10.44 31.34
CA LEU A 563 -22.92 9.45 31.46
C LEU A 563 -23.20 8.43 32.57
N ARG A 564 -23.90 8.83 33.66
CA ARG A 564 -24.33 7.94 34.74
C ARG A 564 -25.21 6.76 34.32
N THR A 565 -25.82 6.82 33.15
CA THR A 565 -26.61 5.69 32.62
C THR A 565 -25.78 4.44 32.40
N ILE A 566 -24.52 4.60 32.10
CA ILE A 566 -23.56 3.50 31.83
C ILE A 566 -22.40 3.49 32.82
N ASP A 567 -22.09 4.60 33.46
CA ASP A 567 -21.03 4.79 34.45
C ASP A 567 -21.59 5.44 35.71
N PRO A 568 -21.99 4.64 36.72
CA PRO A 568 -22.62 5.17 37.95
C PRO A 568 -21.73 6.14 38.73
N ASP A 569 -20.42 6.05 38.57
CA ASP A 569 -19.45 6.90 39.29
C ASP A 569 -19.21 8.25 38.60
N ALA A 570 -19.80 8.47 37.41
CA ALA A 570 -19.64 9.70 36.67
C ALA A 570 -20.33 10.92 37.34
N PRO A 571 -19.82 12.15 37.10
CA PRO A 571 -20.44 13.37 37.58
C PRO A 571 -21.88 13.55 37.08
N GLU A 572 -22.74 14.18 37.90
CA GLU A 572 -24.18 14.31 37.62
C GLU A 572 -24.52 15.08 36.32
N ARG A 573 -23.69 16.00 35.95
CA ARG A 573 -23.91 16.90 34.80
C ARG A 573 -23.16 16.47 33.54
N GLU A 574 -22.42 15.36 33.55
CA GLU A 574 -21.65 14.93 32.41
C GLU A 574 -22.50 14.11 31.44
N GLU A 575 -22.51 14.54 30.17
CA GLU A 575 -23.23 13.87 29.10
C GLU A 575 -22.23 13.13 28.21
N PHE A 576 -22.60 11.92 27.80
CA PHE A 576 -21.85 11.15 26.80
C PHE A 576 -22.47 11.35 25.41
N ARG A 577 -21.60 11.35 24.42
CA ARG A 577 -21.96 11.60 23.02
C ARG A 577 -21.70 10.38 22.16
N VAL A 578 -22.66 10.01 21.32
CA VAL A 578 -22.55 8.94 20.33
C VAL A 578 -23.01 9.45 18.99
N ASP A 579 -22.16 9.36 17.99
CA ASP A 579 -22.50 9.68 16.61
C ASP A 579 -23.04 8.43 15.90
N VAL A 580 -24.23 8.55 15.31
CA VAL A 580 -24.93 7.45 14.62
C VAL A 580 -25.15 7.84 13.17
N ALA A 581 -24.63 7.03 12.25
CA ALA A 581 -24.76 7.24 10.82
C ALA A 581 -25.40 6.03 10.13
N THR A 582 -26.14 6.28 9.07
CA THR A 582 -26.58 5.22 8.15
C THR A 582 -25.42 4.80 7.26
N ALA A 583 -25.25 3.50 7.03
CA ALA A 583 -24.32 3.00 6.02
C ALA A 583 -24.71 3.56 4.65
N ARG A 584 -23.81 4.30 4.02
CA ARG A 584 -24.13 5.13 2.85
C ARG A 584 -23.01 5.12 1.82
N LEU A 585 -23.38 5.37 0.58
CA LEU A 585 -22.49 5.70 -0.52
C LEU A 585 -22.52 7.22 -0.75
N GLU A 586 -21.41 7.80 -1.12
CA GLU A 586 -21.27 9.23 -1.40
C GLU A 586 -20.86 9.43 -2.86
N TYR A 587 -21.53 10.37 -3.53
CA TYR A 587 -21.23 10.81 -4.88
C TYR A 587 -20.84 12.27 -4.88
N TYR A 588 -19.73 12.58 -5.54
CA TYR A 588 -19.24 13.95 -5.69
C TYR A 588 -19.55 14.45 -7.09
N SER A 589 -20.35 15.49 -7.20
CA SER A 589 -20.71 16.11 -8.50
C SER A 589 -19.55 16.85 -9.16
N SER A 590 -18.56 17.28 -8.36
CA SER A 590 -17.33 17.93 -8.81
C SER A 590 -16.26 17.81 -7.72
N PRO A 591 -14.96 17.96 -8.05
CA PRO A 591 -13.89 17.98 -7.05
C PRO A 591 -14.15 18.97 -5.93
N ALA A 592 -13.95 18.55 -4.68
CA ALA A 592 -14.16 19.34 -3.47
C ALA A 592 -15.62 19.74 -3.17
N ALA A 593 -16.62 19.26 -3.91
CA ALA A 593 -18.05 19.50 -3.62
C ALA A 593 -18.52 18.74 -2.37
N LEU A 594 -19.70 19.11 -1.85
CA LEU A 594 -20.39 18.30 -0.83
C LEU A 594 -21.01 17.06 -1.49
N PRO A 595 -20.90 15.86 -0.87
CA PRO A 595 -21.42 14.63 -1.46
C PRO A 595 -22.95 14.54 -1.41
N THR A 596 -23.53 13.90 -2.43
CA THR A 596 -24.89 13.36 -2.38
C THR A 596 -24.83 11.97 -1.76
N VAL A 597 -25.76 11.62 -0.87
CA VAL A 597 -25.73 10.38 -0.08
C VAL A 597 -26.88 9.44 -0.44
N GLU A 598 -26.57 8.13 -0.61
CA GLU A 598 -27.55 7.06 -0.83
C GLU A 598 -27.32 5.91 0.16
N LEU A 599 -28.40 5.19 0.51
CA LEU A 599 -28.31 4.01 1.39
C LEU A 599 -27.45 2.92 0.78
N SER A 600 -26.59 2.30 1.57
CA SER A 600 -25.68 1.26 1.09
C SER A 600 -25.27 0.26 2.17
N SER A 601 -24.37 -0.68 1.84
CA SER A 601 -23.79 -1.64 2.78
C SER A 601 -22.61 -1.06 3.55
N ILE A 602 -22.23 -1.70 4.66
CA ILE A 602 -21.05 -1.32 5.46
C ILE A 602 -19.77 -1.30 4.59
N LYS A 603 -19.60 -2.21 3.64
CA LYS A 603 -18.44 -2.26 2.75
C LYS A 603 -18.31 -0.97 1.93
N MET A 604 -19.42 -0.46 1.40
CA MET A 604 -19.43 0.78 0.61
C MET A 604 -19.26 2.02 1.50
N ASP A 605 -19.80 2.00 2.73
CA ASP A 605 -19.54 3.05 3.71
C ASP A 605 -18.05 3.13 4.07
N LEU A 606 -17.40 2.01 4.24
CA LEU A 606 -15.96 1.96 4.51
C LEU A 606 -15.14 2.40 3.29
N TYR A 607 -15.58 2.09 2.05
CA TYR A 607 -14.89 2.44 0.80
C TYR A 607 -14.80 3.95 0.54
N ARG A 608 -15.78 4.75 0.97
CA ARG A 608 -15.80 6.21 0.82
C ARG A 608 -14.89 6.96 1.82
N ARG A 609 -14.31 6.28 2.82
CA ARG A 609 -13.48 6.89 3.86
C ARG A 609 -12.13 7.34 3.31
N ASP A 610 -11.33 7.97 4.15
CA ASP A 610 -10.05 8.57 3.77
C ASP A 610 -8.93 7.52 3.58
N PHE A 611 -8.65 6.71 4.61
CA PHE A 611 -7.53 5.77 4.64
C PHE A 611 -7.96 4.38 5.09
N THR A 612 -7.22 3.36 4.63
CA THR A 612 -7.45 1.96 4.99
C THR A 612 -7.47 1.74 6.50
N ILE A 613 -6.58 2.42 7.24
CA ILE A 613 -6.51 2.34 8.72
C ILE A 613 -7.77 2.87 9.43
N ASN A 614 -8.59 3.67 8.76
CA ASN A 614 -9.87 4.17 9.25
C ASN A 614 -11.07 3.48 8.58
N ALA A 615 -10.83 2.55 7.65
CA ALA A 615 -11.86 1.84 6.89
C ALA A 615 -12.09 0.42 7.43
N MET A 616 -12.19 0.31 8.74
CA MET A 616 -12.47 -0.93 9.48
C MET A 616 -13.70 -0.74 10.35
N ALA A 617 -14.45 -1.84 10.56
CA ALA A 617 -15.64 -1.88 11.40
C ALA A 617 -15.65 -3.10 12.31
N VAL A 618 -16.29 -3.00 13.46
CA VAL A 618 -16.54 -4.14 14.36
C VAL A 618 -18.04 -4.29 14.55
N GLN A 619 -18.56 -5.45 14.24
CA GLN A 619 -19.98 -5.76 14.39
C GLN A 619 -20.36 -5.90 15.86
N LEU A 620 -21.52 -5.34 16.23
CA LEU A 620 -22.00 -5.29 17.62
C LEU A 620 -23.18 -6.21 17.89
N ASN A 621 -23.90 -6.71 16.90
CA ASN A 621 -25.03 -7.63 17.06
C ASN A 621 -24.62 -8.92 17.79
N ASP A 622 -25.45 -9.44 18.71
CA ASP A 622 -25.13 -10.52 19.65
C ASP A 622 -24.44 -11.72 19.04
N ARG A 623 -24.95 -12.25 17.91
CA ARG A 623 -24.38 -13.43 17.25
C ARG A 623 -22.97 -13.22 16.71
N ASN A 624 -22.63 -11.98 16.40
CA ASN A 624 -21.39 -11.58 15.72
C ASN A 624 -20.63 -10.51 16.51
N PHE A 625 -20.90 -10.37 17.82
CA PHE A 625 -20.27 -9.34 18.64
C PHE A 625 -18.74 -9.44 18.61
N GLY A 626 -18.11 -8.34 18.25
CA GLY A 626 -16.65 -8.25 18.15
C GLY A 626 -16.08 -8.75 16.82
N LEU A 627 -16.90 -9.11 15.84
CA LEU A 627 -16.44 -9.56 14.53
C LEU A 627 -15.88 -8.37 13.74
N LEU A 628 -14.61 -8.46 13.35
CA LEU A 628 -13.94 -7.44 12.57
C LEU A 628 -14.29 -7.55 11.08
N ALA A 629 -14.70 -6.44 10.48
CA ALA A 629 -14.86 -6.25 9.04
C ALA A 629 -13.73 -5.35 8.53
N ASP A 630 -12.73 -5.95 7.92
CA ASP A 630 -11.57 -5.29 7.31
C ASP A 630 -11.46 -5.69 5.84
N PHE A 631 -12.13 -4.96 4.97
CA PHE A 631 -12.19 -5.24 3.52
C PHE A 631 -11.00 -4.68 2.74
N PHE A 632 -10.18 -3.84 3.38
CA PHE A 632 -9.15 -3.06 2.70
C PHE A 632 -7.76 -3.23 3.31
N ASN A 633 -7.57 -4.28 4.12
CA ASN A 633 -6.33 -4.62 4.81
C ASN A 633 -5.80 -3.49 5.73
N GLY A 634 -6.71 -2.81 6.43
CA GLY A 634 -6.36 -1.75 7.37
C GLY A 634 -5.51 -2.23 8.55
N GLN A 635 -5.72 -3.48 9.03
CA GLN A 635 -4.88 -4.08 10.06
C GLN A 635 -3.43 -4.21 9.61
N GLU A 636 -3.21 -4.63 8.37
CA GLU A 636 -1.88 -4.81 7.80
C GLU A 636 -1.17 -3.46 7.66
N ASP A 637 -1.88 -2.42 7.19
CA ASP A 637 -1.34 -1.07 7.12
C ASP A 637 -0.97 -0.49 8.51
N ILE A 638 -1.76 -0.81 9.55
CA ILE A 638 -1.40 -0.48 10.94
C ILE A 638 -0.12 -1.20 11.36
N ARG A 639 0.02 -2.50 11.07
CA ARG A 639 1.20 -3.31 11.41
C ARG A 639 2.44 -2.78 10.70
N GLN A 640 2.31 -2.44 9.42
CA GLN A 640 3.39 -1.89 8.59
C GLN A 640 3.63 -0.40 8.83
N LYS A 641 2.81 0.25 9.66
CA LYS A 641 2.86 1.70 9.93
C LYS A 641 2.77 2.51 8.64
N ARG A 642 1.81 2.20 7.76
CA ARG A 642 1.62 2.86 6.48
C ARG A 642 0.29 3.62 6.41
N ILE A 643 0.31 4.78 5.75
CA ILE A 643 -0.88 5.51 5.33
C ILE A 643 -1.17 5.19 3.87
N ARG A 644 -2.35 4.61 3.60
CA ARG A 644 -2.79 4.23 2.25
C ARG A 644 -4.23 4.67 2.03
N VAL A 645 -4.50 5.25 0.86
CA VAL A 645 -5.86 5.59 0.41
C VAL A 645 -6.58 4.36 -0.12
N LEU A 646 -7.91 4.41 -0.14
CA LEU A 646 -8.77 3.32 -0.59
C LEU A 646 -8.84 3.21 -2.12
N HIS A 647 -8.70 4.34 -2.84
CA HIS A 647 -8.72 4.38 -4.30
C HIS A 647 -7.92 5.58 -4.83
N ALA A 648 -7.54 5.53 -6.11
CA ALA A 648 -6.67 6.53 -6.73
C ALA A 648 -7.27 7.95 -6.83
N LEU A 649 -8.59 8.07 -6.84
CA LEU A 649 -9.29 9.37 -6.92
C LEU A 649 -9.52 10.02 -5.55
N SER A 650 -9.05 9.42 -4.46
CA SER A 650 -9.34 9.86 -3.09
C SER A 650 -9.01 11.32 -2.83
N PHE A 651 -7.89 11.83 -3.34
CA PHE A 651 -7.48 13.24 -3.18
C PHE A 651 -8.11 14.17 -4.22
N VAL A 652 -8.65 13.62 -5.32
CA VAL A 652 -9.43 14.39 -6.30
C VAL A 652 -10.82 14.67 -5.77
N GLU A 653 -11.46 13.67 -5.16
CA GLU A 653 -12.78 13.80 -4.54
C GLU A 653 -12.75 14.73 -3.33
N ASP A 654 -11.77 14.52 -2.44
CA ASP A 654 -11.58 15.36 -1.25
C ASP A 654 -10.10 15.67 -1.00
N PRO A 655 -9.60 16.82 -1.49
CA PRO A 655 -8.22 17.21 -1.29
C PRO A 655 -7.82 17.44 0.19
N THR A 656 -8.77 17.63 1.12
CA THR A 656 -8.44 17.72 2.55
C THR A 656 -7.83 16.43 3.08
N ARG A 657 -8.07 15.30 2.42
CA ARG A 657 -7.44 14.04 2.79
C ARG A 657 -5.91 14.09 2.68
N ALA A 658 -5.35 14.95 1.81
CA ALA A 658 -3.91 15.15 1.72
C ALA A 658 -3.35 15.79 3.01
N LEU A 659 -4.02 16.81 3.55
CA LEU A 659 -3.67 17.43 4.83
C LEU A 659 -3.81 16.42 5.99
N ARG A 660 -4.89 15.63 5.98
CA ARG A 660 -5.14 14.55 6.94
C ARG A 660 -4.08 13.45 6.86
N ALA A 661 -3.57 13.12 5.65
CA ALA A 661 -2.49 12.15 5.48
C ALA A 661 -1.23 12.59 6.22
N VAL A 662 -0.83 13.85 6.05
CA VAL A 662 0.30 14.45 6.77
C VAL A 662 0.06 14.41 8.28
N ARG A 663 -1.12 14.82 8.73
CA ARG A 663 -1.44 14.81 10.16
C ARG A 663 -1.39 13.40 10.76
N PHE A 664 -1.96 12.40 10.10
CA PHE A 664 -1.93 11.01 10.58
C PHE A 664 -0.54 10.38 10.50
N GLU A 665 0.27 10.74 9.48
CA GLU A 665 1.67 10.32 9.40
C GLU A 665 2.43 10.74 10.68
N GLN A 666 2.29 11.99 11.10
CA GLN A 666 2.95 12.52 12.29
C GLN A 666 2.33 12.00 13.60
N ARG A 667 0.99 11.98 13.68
CA ARG A 667 0.27 11.54 14.88
C ARG A 667 0.55 10.10 15.27
N TYR A 668 0.68 9.20 14.29
CA TYR A 668 0.87 7.77 14.54
C TYR A 668 2.31 7.31 14.35
N GLY A 669 3.20 8.14 13.83
CA GLY A 669 4.54 7.78 13.44
C GLY A 669 4.54 6.77 12.28
N PHE A 670 3.57 6.91 11.38
CA PHE A 670 3.43 6.09 10.18
C PHE A 670 4.18 6.74 9.01
N ARG A 671 4.20 6.09 7.86
CA ARG A 671 4.76 6.63 6.62
C ARG A 671 3.70 6.67 5.54
N ILE A 672 3.63 7.76 4.80
CA ILE A 672 2.82 7.85 3.59
C ILE A 672 3.43 6.91 2.55
N GLY A 673 2.62 5.97 2.04
CA GLY A 673 3.08 4.99 1.05
C GLY A 673 3.42 5.65 -0.31
N PRO A 674 4.30 5.04 -1.14
CA PRO A 674 4.76 5.64 -2.40
C PRO A 674 3.62 5.99 -3.38
N GLN A 675 2.58 5.17 -3.44
CA GLN A 675 1.40 5.46 -4.24
C GLN A 675 0.64 6.68 -3.72
N CYS A 676 0.45 6.77 -2.40
CA CYS A 676 -0.22 7.88 -1.74
C CYS A 676 0.57 9.19 -1.94
N ASP A 677 1.91 9.16 -1.83
CA ASP A 677 2.81 10.29 -2.12
C ASP A 677 2.61 10.81 -3.54
N ARG A 678 2.65 9.93 -4.55
CA ARG A 678 2.41 10.31 -5.95
C ARG A 678 1.03 10.94 -6.16
N LEU A 679 -0.02 10.37 -5.56
CA LEU A 679 -1.38 10.89 -5.69
C LEU A 679 -1.55 12.25 -5.02
N ILE A 680 -0.85 12.53 -3.91
CA ILE A 680 -0.80 13.85 -3.28
C ILE A 680 -0.16 14.86 -4.22
N ARG A 681 1.02 14.55 -4.79
CA ARG A 681 1.71 15.45 -5.73
C ARG A 681 0.87 15.73 -6.97
N ASN A 682 0.25 14.72 -7.56
CA ASN A 682 -0.68 14.91 -8.68
C ASN A 682 -1.86 15.81 -8.32
N ALA A 683 -2.42 15.70 -7.10
CA ALA A 683 -3.52 16.56 -6.66
C ALA A 683 -3.07 18.03 -6.49
N LEU A 684 -1.83 18.26 -6.07
CA LEU A 684 -1.23 19.60 -5.99
C LEU A 684 -0.96 20.18 -7.38
N GLU A 685 -0.38 19.41 -8.30
CA GLU A 685 -0.16 19.81 -9.69
C GLU A 685 -1.46 20.18 -10.42
N LEU A 686 -2.57 19.51 -10.10
CA LEU A 686 -3.89 19.81 -10.64
C LEU A 686 -4.57 21.04 -9.97
N GLY A 687 -3.90 21.72 -9.03
CA GLY A 687 -4.43 22.88 -8.31
C GLY A 687 -5.65 22.57 -7.43
N LEU A 688 -5.83 21.32 -6.98
CA LEU A 688 -7.01 20.92 -6.23
C LEU A 688 -7.01 21.49 -4.79
N MET A 689 -5.84 21.79 -4.23
CA MET A 689 -5.71 22.42 -2.93
C MET A 689 -6.29 23.85 -2.91
N GLU A 690 -6.14 24.57 -4.01
CA GLU A 690 -6.68 25.93 -4.18
C GLU A 690 -8.22 25.96 -4.18
N ARG A 691 -8.85 24.85 -4.62
CA ARG A 691 -10.31 24.69 -4.68
C ARG A 691 -10.96 24.40 -3.33
N LEU A 692 -10.16 24.07 -2.31
CA LEU A 692 -10.68 23.85 -0.97
C LEU A 692 -11.19 25.15 -0.36
N SER A 693 -12.33 25.08 0.35
CA SER A 693 -12.79 26.21 1.16
C SER A 693 -11.79 26.53 2.28
N GLY A 694 -11.59 27.81 2.54
CA GLY A 694 -10.67 28.29 3.56
C GLY A 694 -10.95 27.70 4.94
N ALA A 695 -12.23 27.60 5.31
CA ALA A 695 -12.66 27.01 6.57
C ALA A 695 -12.19 25.55 6.74
N ARG A 696 -12.21 24.73 5.67
CA ARG A 696 -11.73 23.34 5.74
C ARG A 696 -10.23 23.27 5.92
N VAL A 697 -9.46 24.12 5.23
CA VAL A 697 -8.00 24.21 5.39
C VAL A 697 -7.67 24.68 6.81
N CYS A 698 -8.33 25.75 7.28
CA CYS A 698 -8.15 26.30 8.62
C CYS A 698 -8.38 25.24 9.72
N ASN A 699 -9.47 24.47 9.61
CA ASN A 699 -9.78 23.40 10.55
C ASN A 699 -8.71 22.30 10.61
N GLU A 700 -8.16 21.88 9.47
CA GLU A 700 -7.06 20.88 9.48
C GLU A 700 -5.75 21.47 10.06
N LEU A 701 -5.44 22.76 9.81
CA LEU A 701 -4.31 23.43 10.44
C LEU A 701 -4.46 23.51 11.96
N GLU A 702 -5.67 23.81 12.46
CA GLU A 702 -5.96 23.80 13.90
C GLU A 702 -5.77 22.41 14.51
N LEU A 703 -6.27 21.37 13.85
CA LEU A 703 -6.07 19.99 14.29
C LEU A 703 -4.60 19.55 14.27
N MET A 704 -3.79 20.06 13.33
CA MET A 704 -2.34 19.84 13.32
C MET A 704 -1.64 20.53 14.48
N LEU A 705 -2.11 21.73 14.89
CA LEU A 705 -1.57 22.46 16.04
C LEU A 705 -1.90 21.81 17.40
N GLU A 706 -2.93 20.94 17.43
CA GLU A 706 -3.28 20.14 18.62
C GLU A 706 -2.47 18.84 18.75
N GLU A 707 -1.69 18.45 17.73
CA GLU A 707 -0.87 17.23 17.77
C GLU A 707 0.35 17.41 18.73
N GLU A 708 0.98 16.29 19.12
CA GLU A 708 2.14 16.31 20.04
C GLU A 708 3.36 17.03 19.47
N ALA A 709 3.53 16.98 18.14
CA ALA A 709 4.64 17.61 17.45
C ALA A 709 4.13 18.42 16.23
N PRO A 710 3.48 19.58 16.47
CA PRO A 710 2.84 20.36 15.41
C PRO A 710 3.82 20.77 14.31
N PHE A 711 5.03 21.16 14.67
CA PHE A 711 6.07 21.58 13.72
C PHE A 711 6.33 20.54 12.65
N ASN A 712 6.33 19.25 12.96
CA ASN A 712 6.57 18.19 12.00
C ASN A 712 5.48 18.14 10.94
N CYS A 713 4.22 18.44 11.28
CA CYS A 713 3.13 18.54 10.31
C CYS A 713 3.41 19.66 9.29
N PHE A 714 3.79 20.86 9.75
CA PHE A 714 4.12 21.98 8.87
C PHE A 714 5.36 21.73 8.02
N SER A 715 6.40 21.12 8.59
CA SER A 715 7.59 20.70 7.85
C SER A 715 7.25 19.72 6.74
N ARG A 716 6.39 18.74 7.01
CA ARG A 716 5.96 17.77 6.03
C ARG A 716 5.05 18.37 4.94
N MET A 717 4.19 19.32 5.32
CA MET A 717 3.41 20.10 4.34
C MET A 717 4.33 20.90 3.41
N GLN A 718 5.41 21.49 3.93
CA GLN A 718 6.42 22.21 3.13
C GLN A 718 7.12 21.29 2.14
N GLU A 719 7.52 20.08 2.54
CA GLU A 719 8.14 19.08 1.65
C GLU A 719 7.25 18.70 0.47
N PHE A 720 5.94 18.70 0.64
CA PHE A 720 4.97 18.48 -0.45
C PHE A 720 4.66 19.73 -1.26
N GLY A 721 5.00 20.93 -0.79
CA GLY A 721 4.54 22.20 -1.37
C GLY A 721 3.10 22.58 -1.02
N MET A 722 2.50 21.96 0.01
CA MET A 722 1.10 22.22 0.40
C MET A 722 0.90 23.60 0.99
N LEU A 723 1.87 24.14 1.73
CA LEU A 723 1.77 25.48 2.32
C LEU A 723 1.69 26.54 1.22
N GLU A 724 2.54 26.45 0.21
CA GLU A 724 2.54 27.35 -0.95
C GLU A 724 1.25 27.20 -1.75
N ALA A 725 0.75 25.97 -1.95
CA ALA A 725 -0.52 25.69 -2.63
C ALA A 725 -1.75 26.27 -1.88
N VAL A 726 -1.68 26.43 -0.55
CA VAL A 726 -2.72 27.16 0.21
C VAL A 726 -2.59 28.65 -0.04
N HIS A 727 -1.41 29.22 0.13
CA HIS A 727 -1.10 30.62 -0.17
C HIS A 727 0.43 30.83 -0.18
N ALA A 728 0.96 31.54 -1.18
CA ALA A 728 2.41 31.75 -1.36
C ALA A 728 3.10 32.35 -0.11
N GLU A 729 2.42 33.20 0.65
CA GLU A 729 2.96 33.77 1.90
C GLU A 729 3.17 32.75 3.03
N LEU A 730 2.54 31.59 2.95
CA LEU A 730 2.69 30.50 3.91
C LEU A 730 3.88 29.60 3.59
N ASP A 731 4.55 29.79 2.44
CA ASP A 731 5.82 29.15 2.16
C ASP A 731 6.79 29.30 3.32
N MET A 732 7.50 28.20 3.67
CA MET A 732 8.27 28.08 4.89
C MET A 732 9.75 27.83 4.62
N PRO A 733 10.51 28.84 4.15
CA PRO A 733 11.96 28.75 4.04
C PRO A 733 12.60 28.56 5.44
N LEU A 734 13.87 28.14 5.49
CA LEU A 734 14.57 27.76 6.73
C LEU A 734 14.38 28.75 7.88
N TRP A 735 14.49 30.06 7.62
CA TRP A 735 14.35 31.08 8.66
C TRP A 735 12.91 31.18 9.22
N LYS A 736 11.87 30.96 8.39
CA LYS A 736 10.48 30.87 8.87
C LYS A 736 10.25 29.57 9.65
N ALA A 737 10.83 28.46 9.18
CA ALA A 737 10.75 27.18 9.85
C ALA A 737 11.34 27.24 11.27
N GLU A 738 12.51 27.88 11.43
CA GLU A 738 13.15 28.07 12.73
C GLU A 738 12.30 28.97 13.65
N LEU A 739 11.78 30.07 13.12
CA LEU A 739 10.88 30.96 13.87
C LEU A 739 9.59 30.25 14.28
N LEU A 740 8.97 29.48 13.38
CA LEU A 740 7.76 28.72 13.69
C LEU A 740 8.04 27.67 14.77
N ARG A 741 9.15 26.94 14.66
CA ARG A 741 9.55 25.95 15.67
C ARG A 741 9.67 26.61 17.03
N THR A 742 10.45 27.68 17.11
CA THR A 742 10.63 28.42 18.38
C THR A 742 9.32 28.98 18.92
N THR A 743 8.43 29.46 18.04
CA THR A 743 7.12 29.98 18.45
C THR A 743 6.24 28.88 19.06
N LEU A 744 6.24 27.67 18.48
CA LEU A 744 5.50 26.52 19.00
C LEU A 744 6.11 26.00 20.30
N ASP A 745 7.45 26.00 20.43
CA ASP A 745 8.14 25.63 21.66
C ASP A 745 7.78 26.59 22.81
N VAL A 746 7.73 27.90 22.54
CA VAL A 746 7.32 28.93 23.51
C VAL A 746 5.86 28.80 23.89
N PHE A 747 4.99 28.47 22.90
CA PHE A 747 3.58 28.17 23.16
C PHE A 747 3.42 26.95 24.07
N ASP A 748 4.14 25.85 23.79
CA ASP A 748 4.07 24.63 24.62
C ASP A 748 4.64 24.86 26.02
N TRP A 749 5.73 25.63 26.13
CA TRP A 749 6.25 26.08 27.42
C TRP A 749 5.18 26.83 28.21
N TYR A 750 4.53 27.83 27.60
CA TYR A 750 3.51 28.62 28.28
C TYR A 750 2.30 27.78 28.73
N ARG A 751 1.81 26.87 27.89
CA ARG A 751 0.73 25.96 28.20
C ARG A 751 1.00 25.11 29.46
N ARG A 752 2.28 24.74 29.69
CA ARG A 752 2.70 23.95 30.86
C ARG A 752 2.75 24.77 32.15
N LEU A 753 2.61 26.09 32.10
CA LEU A 753 2.52 26.94 33.29
C LEU A 753 1.13 26.92 33.93
N TYR A 754 0.13 26.29 33.29
CA TYR A 754 -1.27 26.17 33.77
C TYR A 754 -1.87 27.52 34.17
N GLN A 755 -1.61 28.57 33.39
CA GLN A 755 -2.21 29.89 33.59
C GLN A 755 -3.68 29.92 33.09
N ASP A 756 -4.51 30.81 33.61
CA ASP A 756 -5.92 30.96 33.26
C ASP A 756 -6.13 31.43 31.80
N GLU A 757 -5.14 32.18 31.25
CA GLU A 757 -5.19 32.64 29.86
C GLU A 757 -4.73 31.57 28.87
N SER A 758 -5.53 31.34 27.83
CA SER A 758 -5.23 30.40 26.74
C SER A 758 -4.94 31.17 25.45
N PRO A 759 -3.70 31.29 25.00
CA PRO A 759 -3.34 31.93 23.73
C PRO A 759 -3.81 31.08 22.54
N ASP A 760 -4.12 31.74 21.43
CA ASP A 760 -4.56 31.07 20.20
C ASP A 760 -3.36 30.56 19.39
N PRO A 761 -3.16 29.22 19.25
CA PRO A 761 -1.99 28.67 18.57
C PRO A 761 -1.97 28.97 17.07
N LEU A 762 -3.15 29.11 16.43
CA LEU A 762 -3.22 29.45 15.01
C LEU A 762 -2.74 30.88 14.75
N LEU A 763 -3.11 31.82 15.64
CA LEU A 763 -2.62 33.19 15.54
C LEU A 763 -1.09 33.27 15.70
N LEU A 764 -0.51 32.50 16.62
CA LEU A 764 0.94 32.41 16.79
C LEU A 764 1.63 31.84 15.55
N CYS A 765 1.07 30.78 14.99
CA CYS A 765 1.58 30.18 13.76
C CYS A 765 1.55 31.19 12.59
N LEU A 766 0.44 31.90 12.39
CA LEU A 766 0.30 32.91 11.34
C LEU A 766 1.22 34.12 11.55
N LEU A 767 1.48 34.53 12.80
CA LEU A 767 2.48 35.57 13.12
C LEU A 767 3.89 35.16 12.69
N ALA A 768 4.24 33.88 12.84
CA ALA A 768 5.53 33.36 12.44
C ALA A 768 5.66 33.25 10.91
N LEU A 769 4.67 32.66 10.25
CA LEU A 769 4.69 32.44 8.79
C LEU A 769 4.55 33.76 8.00
N CYS A 770 3.73 34.70 8.48
CA CYS A 770 3.47 35.99 7.84
C CYS A 770 4.32 37.14 8.41
N ARG A 771 5.47 36.85 9.03
CA ARG A 771 6.34 37.84 9.68
C ARG A 771 6.65 39.06 8.80
N ASN A 772 7.04 38.82 7.56
CA ASN A 772 7.48 39.86 6.61
C ASN A 772 6.39 40.27 5.60
N SER A 773 5.19 39.70 5.69
CA SER A 773 4.09 40.00 4.78
C SER A 773 3.60 41.44 4.93
N SER A 774 3.23 42.10 3.83
CA SER A 774 2.55 43.40 3.89
C SER A 774 1.17 43.28 4.57
N ALA A 775 0.57 44.39 4.95
CA ALA A 775 -0.78 44.39 5.50
C ALA A 775 -1.82 43.84 4.49
N GLN A 776 -1.60 44.10 3.19
CA GLN A 776 -2.44 43.60 2.13
C GLN A 776 -2.32 42.07 2.01
N MET A 777 -1.09 41.54 1.88
CA MET A 777 -0.81 40.10 1.77
C MET A 777 -1.35 39.34 2.97
N LEU A 778 -1.17 39.88 4.18
CA LEU A 778 -1.79 39.29 5.37
C LEU A 778 -3.33 39.24 5.24
N GLY A 779 -3.95 40.32 4.71
CA GLY A 779 -5.39 40.34 4.43
C GLY A 779 -5.83 39.24 3.46
N GLU A 780 -5.03 38.96 2.43
CA GLU A 780 -5.28 37.89 1.47
C GLU A 780 -5.17 36.50 2.11
N VAL A 781 -4.17 36.25 2.95
CA VAL A 781 -4.04 35.01 3.73
C VAL A 781 -5.24 34.78 4.62
N LEU A 782 -5.66 35.81 5.37
CA LEU A 782 -6.82 35.72 6.28
C LEU A 782 -8.12 35.42 5.51
N LYS A 783 -8.32 36.05 4.36
CA LYS A 783 -9.45 35.78 3.47
C LYS A 783 -9.37 34.36 2.90
N ARG A 784 -8.20 33.92 2.47
CA ARG A 784 -7.97 32.55 1.93
C ARG A 784 -8.29 31.47 2.95
N LEU A 785 -7.95 31.68 4.21
CA LEU A 785 -8.22 30.78 5.33
C LEU A 785 -9.65 30.92 5.89
N ASP A 786 -10.44 31.88 5.41
CA ASP A 786 -11.79 32.14 5.89
C ASP A 786 -11.88 32.31 7.42
N LEU A 787 -10.90 33.05 7.99
CA LEU A 787 -10.85 33.23 9.42
C LEU A 787 -12.04 34.06 9.93
N PRO A 788 -12.67 33.66 11.05
CA PRO A 788 -13.70 34.46 11.69
C PRO A 788 -13.23 35.90 11.97
N GLU A 789 -14.06 36.88 11.71
CA GLU A 789 -13.72 38.31 11.75
C GLU A 789 -13.06 38.71 13.07
N LYS A 790 -13.54 38.20 14.20
CA LYS A 790 -12.96 38.48 15.53
C LYS A 790 -11.48 38.03 15.60
N ARG A 791 -11.14 36.88 15.06
CA ARG A 791 -9.74 36.36 15.04
C ARG A 791 -8.87 37.14 14.05
N ALA A 792 -9.43 37.49 12.89
CA ALA A 792 -8.74 38.30 11.90
C ALA A 792 -8.38 39.70 12.42
N VAL A 793 -9.31 40.36 13.10
CA VAL A 793 -9.07 41.65 13.77
C VAL A 793 -8.03 41.48 14.87
N ARG A 794 -8.17 40.46 15.72
CA ARG A 794 -7.21 40.15 16.80
C ARG A 794 -5.78 40.00 16.27
N LEU A 795 -5.57 39.25 15.18
CA LEU A 795 -4.25 39.07 14.58
C LEU A 795 -3.64 40.39 14.11
N LYS A 796 -4.43 41.26 13.46
CA LYS A 796 -3.98 42.60 13.03
C LYS A 796 -3.60 43.49 14.20
N GLU A 797 -4.39 43.48 15.27
CA GLU A 797 -4.09 44.22 16.52
C GLU A 797 -2.79 43.73 17.16
N VAL A 798 -2.66 42.40 17.32
CA VAL A 798 -1.45 41.78 17.88
C VAL A 798 -0.23 42.16 17.06
N ARG A 799 -0.31 42.05 15.73
CA ARG A 799 0.80 42.42 14.84
C ARG A 799 1.17 43.91 14.98
N THR A 800 0.18 44.80 15.00
CA THR A 800 0.41 46.23 15.17
C THR A 800 1.08 46.51 16.52
N ALA A 801 0.62 45.87 17.57
CA ALA A 801 1.23 45.98 18.90
C ALA A 801 2.69 45.51 18.91
N ILE A 802 3.00 44.37 18.26
CA ILE A 802 4.37 43.86 18.13
C ILE A 802 5.27 44.86 17.37
N MET A 803 4.79 45.36 16.24
CA MET A 803 5.55 46.31 15.40
C MET A 803 5.89 47.62 16.17
N SER A 804 4.95 48.06 17.02
CA SER A 804 5.19 49.23 17.89
C SER A 804 6.13 48.94 19.08
N ALA A 805 6.00 47.74 19.68
CA ALA A 805 6.73 47.37 20.88
C ALA A 805 8.18 46.94 20.59
N LEU A 806 8.45 46.20 19.56
CA LEU A 806 9.74 45.57 19.28
C LEU A 806 10.92 46.58 19.22
N PRO A 807 10.81 47.72 18.49
CA PRO A 807 11.90 48.71 18.47
C PRO A 807 12.19 49.28 19.85
N LYS A 808 11.13 49.48 20.67
CA LYS A 808 11.24 50.03 22.04
C LYS A 808 11.88 49.01 22.98
N VAL A 809 11.57 47.73 22.85
CA VAL A 809 12.18 46.64 23.62
C VAL A 809 13.67 46.51 23.29
N LEU A 810 14.06 46.62 22.02
CA LEU A 810 15.45 46.57 21.58
C LEU A 810 16.23 47.80 22.08
N ALA A 811 15.62 49.00 22.10
CA ALA A 811 16.21 50.19 22.68
C ALA A 811 16.37 50.03 24.21
N TRP A 812 15.32 49.57 24.90
CA TRP A 812 15.34 49.30 26.33
C TRP A 812 16.50 48.35 26.75
N GLN A 813 16.74 47.31 25.98
CA GLN A 813 17.82 46.37 26.22
C GLN A 813 19.20 47.05 26.10
N LYS A 814 19.41 47.89 25.07
CA LYS A 814 20.66 48.61 24.83
C LYS A 814 20.97 49.61 25.93
N GLU A 815 19.95 50.18 26.55
CA GLU A 815 20.05 51.19 27.64
C GLU A 815 20.06 50.53 29.03
N GLU A 816 20.09 49.16 29.11
CA GLU A 816 20.01 48.41 30.37
C GLU A 816 18.82 48.83 31.24
N GLY A 817 17.66 49.06 30.60
CA GLY A 817 16.50 49.61 31.25
C GLY A 817 15.93 48.68 32.36
N ARG A 818 15.12 49.28 33.25
CA ARG A 818 14.56 48.60 34.42
C ARG A 818 13.26 47.80 34.06
N PRO A 819 12.89 46.75 34.84
CA PRO A 819 11.69 45.93 34.62
C PRO A 819 10.40 46.74 34.49
N GLY A 820 10.16 47.77 35.31
CA GLY A 820 8.97 48.60 35.22
C GLY A 820 8.83 49.37 33.91
N GLU A 821 9.97 49.75 33.26
CA GLU A 821 9.96 50.38 31.95
C GLU A 821 9.57 49.34 30.85
N LEU A 822 10.04 48.09 30.95
CA LEU A 822 9.66 47.01 30.08
C LEU A 822 8.16 46.77 30.17
N HIS A 823 7.59 46.76 31.38
CA HIS A 823 6.13 46.66 31.57
C HIS A 823 5.38 47.81 30.86
N ARG A 824 5.82 49.05 30.97
CA ARG A 824 5.18 50.18 30.28
C ARG A 824 5.17 50.01 28.76
N ILE A 825 6.21 49.40 28.19
CA ILE A 825 6.30 49.09 26.76
C ILE A 825 5.33 47.96 26.40
N LEU A 826 5.27 46.88 27.20
CA LEU A 826 4.65 45.61 26.85
C LEU A 826 3.19 45.44 27.35
N ARG A 827 2.72 46.24 28.32
CA ARG A 827 1.41 46.08 28.97
C ARG A 827 0.21 46.10 28.00
N ARG A 828 0.38 46.73 26.83
CA ARG A 828 -0.67 46.79 25.78
C ARG A 828 -0.49 45.72 24.70
N VAL A 829 0.56 44.92 24.78
CA VAL A 829 0.80 43.82 23.82
C VAL A 829 0.00 42.62 24.31
N PRO A 830 -0.90 42.10 23.48
CA PRO A 830 -1.66 40.89 23.82
C PRO A 830 -0.76 39.68 24.05
N LEU A 831 -1.24 38.66 24.75
CA LEU A 831 -0.46 37.48 25.15
C LEU A 831 0.21 36.79 23.96
N GLU A 832 -0.50 36.61 22.86
CA GLU A 832 0.07 36.01 21.63
C GLU A 832 1.24 36.82 21.09
N GLY A 833 1.16 38.17 21.21
CA GLY A 833 2.24 39.08 20.84
C GLY A 833 3.43 38.96 21.74
N LEU A 834 3.23 38.81 23.05
CA LEU A 834 4.30 38.62 24.03
C LEU A 834 5.03 37.30 23.77
N LEU A 835 4.31 36.19 23.60
CA LEU A 835 4.90 34.88 23.30
C LEU A 835 5.66 34.89 21.97
N TYR A 836 5.11 35.56 20.96
CA TYR A 836 5.80 35.72 19.68
C TYR A 836 7.07 36.57 19.80
N LEU A 837 7.08 37.63 20.63
CA LEU A 837 8.29 38.41 20.88
C LEU A 837 9.38 37.58 21.55
N VAL A 838 9.04 36.72 22.53
CA VAL A 838 9.97 35.77 23.16
C VAL A 838 10.57 34.82 22.09
N ALA A 839 9.74 34.33 21.16
CA ALA A 839 10.20 33.43 20.10
C ALA A 839 11.09 34.14 19.04
N ARG A 840 10.77 35.42 18.75
CA ARG A 840 11.41 36.19 17.68
C ARG A 840 12.79 36.72 18.03
N VAL A 841 13.05 36.92 19.31
CA VAL A 841 14.31 37.52 19.77
C VAL A 841 15.42 36.48 19.76
N GLU A 842 16.53 36.80 19.09
CA GLU A 842 17.71 35.93 18.99
C GLU A 842 18.63 36.03 20.21
N ASP A 843 18.69 37.25 20.80
CA ASP A 843 19.50 37.49 22.01
C ASP A 843 18.93 36.72 23.21
N GLU A 844 19.78 35.86 23.79
CA GLU A 844 19.37 34.95 24.86
C GLU A 844 19.07 35.69 26.19
N ASP A 845 19.77 36.75 26.49
CA ASP A 845 19.53 37.54 27.70
C ASP A 845 18.20 38.29 27.62
N LEU A 846 17.93 38.93 26.48
CA LEU A 846 16.61 39.55 26.22
C LEU A 846 15.50 38.53 26.26
N ARG A 847 15.69 37.36 25.68
CA ARG A 847 14.71 36.27 25.70
C ARG A 847 14.38 35.85 27.14
N LYS A 848 15.38 35.69 28.01
CA LYS A 848 15.17 35.39 29.42
C LYS A 848 14.39 36.49 30.14
N LYS A 849 14.72 37.77 29.90
CA LYS A 849 14.01 38.93 30.48
C LYS A 849 12.54 38.97 30.03
N LEU A 850 12.29 38.79 28.72
CA LEU A 850 10.92 38.70 28.18
C LEU A 850 10.14 37.50 28.74
N THR A 851 10.79 36.34 28.85
CA THR A 851 10.20 35.14 29.45
C THR A 851 9.81 35.41 30.90
N HIS A 852 10.70 36.00 31.69
CA HIS A 852 10.44 36.38 33.07
C HIS A 852 9.28 37.39 33.19
N TYR A 853 9.20 38.35 32.27
CA TYR A 853 8.10 39.29 32.20
C TYR A 853 6.76 38.56 31.97
N VAL A 854 6.70 37.59 31.01
CA VAL A 854 5.48 36.86 30.64
C VAL A 854 4.92 36.06 31.81
N TYR A 855 5.73 35.32 32.55
CA TYR A 855 5.21 34.42 33.58
C TYR A 855 5.14 35.04 34.99
N ARG A 856 5.79 36.17 35.24
CA ARG A 856 5.87 36.77 36.59
C ARG A 856 5.53 38.25 36.62
N GLU A 857 6.29 39.09 35.93
CA GLU A 857 6.20 40.54 36.12
C GLU A 857 4.89 41.12 35.66
N ARG A 858 4.32 40.64 34.54
CA ARG A 858 3.02 41.12 34.05
C ARG A 858 1.84 40.79 34.98
N LEU A 859 2.00 39.79 35.84
CA LEU A 859 0.97 39.34 36.78
C LEU A 859 1.03 40.09 38.12
N ILE A 860 2.06 40.96 38.31
CA ILE A 860 2.16 41.76 39.49
C ILE A 860 1.06 42.83 39.47
N THR A 861 0.19 42.79 40.47
CA THR A 861 -0.90 43.76 40.67
C THR A 861 -0.65 44.65 41.87
N LEU A 862 -1.18 45.82 41.90
CA LEU A 862 -1.12 46.69 43.08
C LEU A 862 -2.04 46.17 44.18
N GLU A 863 -1.64 46.34 45.42
CA GLU A 863 -2.44 46.12 46.61
C GLU A 863 -3.19 47.42 47.06
N ILE A 864 -2.85 48.52 46.42
CA ILE A 864 -3.55 49.81 46.55
C ILE A 864 -4.39 50.09 45.32
N ASN A 865 -5.41 50.94 45.50
CA ASN A 865 -6.33 51.30 44.43
C ASN A 865 -6.68 52.82 44.46
N GLY A 866 -7.63 53.26 43.64
CA GLY A 866 -8.04 54.67 43.56
C GLY A 866 -8.70 55.23 44.83
N GLU A 867 -9.26 54.36 45.69
CA GLU A 867 -9.81 54.77 46.99
C GLU A 867 -8.70 55.14 47.97
N ASP A 868 -7.59 54.43 47.94
CA ASP A 868 -6.43 54.76 48.75
C ASP A 868 -5.88 56.17 48.43
N LEU A 869 -5.80 56.52 47.13
CA LEU A 869 -5.41 57.83 46.65
C LEU A 869 -6.43 58.93 47.02
N ARG A 870 -7.69 58.59 47.05
CA ARG A 870 -8.76 59.50 47.51
C ARG A 870 -8.61 59.81 48.99
N ASN A 871 -8.25 58.78 49.80
CA ASN A 871 -8.01 58.97 51.23
C ASN A 871 -6.79 59.85 51.51
N MET A 872 -5.88 59.96 50.54
CA MET A 872 -4.74 60.91 50.56
C MET A 872 -5.12 62.33 50.10
N GLN A 873 -6.44 62.61 49.98
CA GLN A 873 -7.00 63.92 49.58
C GLN A 873 -6.67 64.32 48.11
N LEU A 874 -6.32 63.39 47.25
CA LEU A 874 -6.11 63.64 45.83
C LEU A 874 -7.48 63.69 45.12
N ALA A 875 -7.72 64.72 44.32
CA ALA A 875 -8.97 64.80 43.53
C ALA A 875 -9.02 63.75 42.43
N PRO A 876 -10.15 63.04 42.20
CA PRO A 876 -10.29 62.05 41.13
C PRO A 876 -9.99 62.66 39.77
N GLY A 877 -9.11 62.02 38.99
CA GLY A 877 -8.65 62.52 37.72
C GLY A 877 -7.58 61.66 37.05
N PRO A 878 -7.02 62.07 35.91
CA PRO A 878 -5.98 61.37 35.19
C PRO A 878 -4.69 61.14 36.02
N ALA A 879 -4.47 61.94 37.09
CA ALA A 879 -3.38 61.82 38.04
C ALA A 879 -3.37 60.43 38.76
N TYR A 880 -4.57 59.87 39.06
CA TYR A 880 -4.69 58.56 39.68
C TYR A 880 -3.97 57.47 38.88
N GLY A 881 -4.23 57.42 37.58
CA GLY A 881 -3.64 56.46 36.68
C GLY A 881 -2.12 56.62 36.62
N ARG A 882 -1.62 57.88 36.55
CA ARG A 882 -0.14 58.14 36.51
C ARG A 882 0.56 57.75 37.80
N ILE A 883 -0.02 57.99 38.94
CA ILE A 883 0.52 57.64 40.25
C ILE A 883 0.52 56.10 40.40
N LEU A 884 -0.62 55.45 40.13
CA LEU A 884 -0.70 53.98 40.21
C LEU A 884 0.24 53.31 39.25
N ASP A 885 0.44 53.84 38.05
CA ASP A 885 1.43 53.36 37.09
C ASP A 885 2.87 53.45 37.64
N MET A 886 3.20 54.55 38.31
CA MET A 886 4.54 54.74 38.94
C MET A 886 4.77 53.80 40.12
N VAL A 887 3.72 53.60 40.97
CA VAL A 887 3.76 52.65 42.08
C VAL A 887 3.93 51.23 41.55
N LEU A 888 3.27 50.88 40.46
CA LEU A 888 3.40 49.58 39.80
C LEU A 888 4.83 49.39 39.24
N MET A 889 5.38 50.41 38.59
CA MET A 889 6.78 50.37 38.08
C MET A 889 7.77 50.17 39.20
N ALA A 890 7.63 50.90 40.33
CA ALA A 890 8.49 50.74 41.48
C ALA A 890 8.39 49.34 42.11
N ARG A 891 7.18 48.75 42.14
CA ARG A 891 6.95 47.39 42.61
C ARG A 891 7.60 46.37 41.67
N GLN A 892 7.50 46.55 40.37
CA GLN A 892 8.13 45.68 39.36
C GLN A 892 9.67 45.79 39.38
N ASN A 893 10.18 46.97 39.71
CA ASN A 893 11.64 47.19 39.91
C ASN A 893 12.17 46.57 41.21
N GLY A 894 11.25 46.08 42.09
CA GLY A 894 11.64 45.56 43.42
C GLY A 894 12.00 46.64 44.46
N GLU A 895 11.67 47.89 44.18
CA GLU A 895 11.96 49.04 45.08
C GLU A 895 10.97 49.09 46.26
N ILE A 896 9.77 48.60 46.06
CA ILE A 896 8.67 48.51 47.06
C ILE A 896 7.97 47.15 46.94
N ALA A 897 7.48 46.60 48.08
CA ALA A 897 6.88 45.29 48.10
C ALA A 897 5.39 45.31 48.55
N GLY A 898 5.14 45.37 49.81
CA GLY A 898 3.80 45.23 50.38
C GLY A 898 2.96 46.50 50.34
N ARG A 899 1.68 46.41 50.81
CA ARG A 899 0.71 47.51 50.79
C ARG A 899 1.22 48.77 51.50
N GLU A 900 1.87 48.65 52.65
CA GLU A 900 2.35 49.77 53.39
C GLU A 900 3.43 50.60 52.65
N GLU A 901 4.35 49.92 51.99
CA GLU A 901 5.40 50.56 51.17
C GLU A 901 4.77 51.22 49.93
N GLN A 902 3.80 50.58 49.32
CA GLN A 902 3.07 51.15 48.20
C GLN A 902 2.30 52.42 48.60
N LEU A 903 1.63 52.44 49.76
CA LEU A 903 0.96 53.62 50.29
C LEU A 903 1.96 54.75 50.59
N ARG A 904 3.07 54.43 51.20
CA ARG A 904 4.09 55.42 51.49
C ARG A 904 4.63 56.05 50.19
N TYR A 905 5.00 55.26 49.24
CA TYR A 905 5.53 55.71 47.95
C TYR A 905 4.49 56.51 47.17
N ALA A 906 3.23 56.08 47.16
CA ALA A 906 2.12 56.82 46.56
C ALA A 906 1.94 58.20 47.25
N GLY A 907 2.03 58.27 48.58
CA GLY A 907 2.01 59.51 49.34
C GLY A 907 3.15 60.46 49.01
N GLU A 908 4.38 59.95 48.84
CA GLU A 908 5.52 60.72 48.37
C GLU A 908 5.30 61.32 46.97
N LEU A 909 4.76 60.55 46.03
CA LEU A 909 4.39 61.02 44.69
C LEU A 909 3.30 62.09 44.74
N VAL A 910 2.29 61.96 45.58
CA VAL A 910 1.22 62.96 45.79
C VAL A 910 1.83 64.25 46.37
N ALA A 911 2.68 64.15 47.40
CA ALA A 911 3.33 65.27 48.04
C ALA A 911 4.31 66.03 47.12
N SER A 912 4.96 65.33 46.17
CA SER A 912 5.82 65.95 45.17
C SER A 912 5.06 66.62 44.01
N GLY A 913 3.71 66.52 43.98
CA GLY A 913 2.91 67.08 42.89
C GLY A 913 3.01 66.28 41.61
N TYR A 914 3.59 65.09 41.65
CA TYR A 914 3.73 64.23 40.46
C TYR A 914 2.37 63.89 39.84
N GLY A 915 2.26 64.12 38.56
CA GLY A 915 1.02 63.83 37.83
C GLY A 915 0.00 64.99 37.86
N MET A 916 0.28 66.09 38.51
CA MET A 916 -0.59 67.30 38.54
C MET A 916 -0.22 68.31 37.47
N GLU A 917 0.96 68.19 36.83
CA GLU A 917 1.37 69.07 35.73
C GLU A 917 0.64 68.69 34.47
N ASN A 918 -0.21 69.61 33.95
CA ASN A 918 -1.09 69.51 32.79
C ASN A 918 -2.48 68.84 33.06
N ALA A 919 -3.33 69.49 33.89
CA ALA A 919 -4.77 69.39 33.82
C ALA A 919 -5.35 70.50 32.95
#